data_47b1bd7a5b3f4c855944c18cf59d6815
#
_entry.id   47b1bd7a5b3f4c855944c18cf59d6815
#
_cell.length_a   1.000
_cell.length_b   1.000
_cell.length_c   1.000
_cell.angle_alpha   90.00
_cell.angle_beta   90.00
_cell.angle_gamma   90.00
#
_symmetry.space_group_name_H-M   'P 1'
#
loop_
_entity.id
_entity.type
_entity.pdbx_description
1 polymer ?
#
loop_
_entity_poly.entity_id
_entity_poly.type
_entity_poly.pdbx_seq_one_letter_code
_entity_poly.pdbx_strand_id
1 'polypeptide(L)'
;DDYIGEDYAITGPCQTQALPVKPLFAQWNPVKEISTYLSTLFQAEENVGYVVHSWKNQDGKYLPDAGCCDRTAGKLLEDLTYCENDLGAVFGDYDPSIGAWIRFNPLDGKGGKNENVTDFRYALVESDGIPIEQQNGIMRDLQLPIACLVYSGGKSLHAIVRVEAGNAKEYRERVAFLYQICDKNGLQVDRACKNPSRLSRMPGVVRGEKKQYLVAVNIGMSSWDEWKDYIDSVTDDLPEFESMAEAWEHMPELSPPLIENVLRQGHKMLIAGPSKAGKSYALIEMSIAIAEGRRWLGWQCAKGRVLYVNLELDRASCLHRFRDVYQAMKLPAANLRSIDIWNLRGVTEPMDRLAPKLIRRAKKKQYIAVIIDPIYKVITGDENSADQMAHFCNQFDKVCTQLGCAVIYCHHHSKGAQGGKRSMDRASGSGVFARDPDALIDMTELELTDEILKQETNSAICEACIEKLRQHAPAVLADAAPDELLSHVESLKLCRDNLPPAVYEGFLGEIEAVKRTVRQRTAWRLDGTLREFPKFEPKNLWFRYPIHVEDNVGVLKDLQAESEMPPHQRGNKKRGEKTRETYAAQKADKKAALLNAFHACNMDGAVTVDDMAEYLGISRRTVERRVKEHDELTLENGNIKLAEKGK
;
A
#
# COMPACT_ATOMS: atom_id res chain seq x y z
N ASP A 1 30.37 -0.27 9.99
CA ASP A 1 30.92 -0.18 11.34
C ASP A 1 30.36 1.07 11.99
N ASP A 2 29.74 0.84 13.17
CA ASP A 2 29.56 1.80 14.24
C ASP A 2 28.70 3.04 14.00
N TYR A 3 27.40 2.89 14.17
CA TYR A 3 26.61 3.89 14.88
C TYR A 3 25.34 3.23 15.44
N ILE A 4 25.50 2.56 16.57
CA ILE A 4 24.41 2.35 17.50
C ILE A 4 24.81 3.13 18.74
N GLY A 5 24.12 4.25 19.01
CA GLY A 5 24.39 5.14 20.11
C GLY A 5 24.40 4.44 21.48
N GLU A 6 24.97 5.08 22.48
CA GLU A 6 25.28 4.49 23.79
C GLU A 6 24.07 4.15 24.67
N ASP A 7 22.82 4.48 24.28
CA ASP A 7 21.66 4.51 25.19
C ASP A 7 20.57 3.48 24.91
N TYR A 8 20.91 2.18 24.99
CA TYR A 8 19.91 1.13 25.08
C TYR A 8 19.70 0.56 26.52
N ALA A 9 20.00 1.34 27.54
CA ALA A 9 19.74 0.94 28.93
C ALA A 9 18.26 1.15 29.26
N ILE A 10 17.50 0.07 29.35
CA ILE A 10 16.07 0.08 29.75
C ILE A 10 15.96 0.30 31.26
N THR A 11 16.90 -0.26 31.99
CA THR A 11 17.05 -0.06 33.43
C THR A 11 18.50 0.24 33.73
N GLY A 12 18.76 1.26 34.56
CA GLY A 12 20.12 1.50 35.06
C GLY A 12 20.63 0.25 35.81
N PRO A 13 21.97 0.01 35.84
CA PRO A 13 22.57 -1.21 36.39
C PRO A 13 22.27 -1.52 37.87
N CYS A 14 21.54 -0.64 38.56
CA CYS A 14 21.18 -0.79 39.97
C CYS A 14 19.70 -0.97 40.30
N GLN A 15 18.80 -1.06 39.32
CA GLN A 15 17.34 -1.04 39.58
C GLN A 15 16.59 -2.34 39.28
N THR A 16 17.20 -3.32 38.59
CA THR A 16 16.54 -4.60 38.30
C THR A 16 16.39 -5.44 39.56
N GLN A 17 15.15 -5.79 39.89
CA GLN A 17 14.87 -6.66 41.03
C GLN A 17 15.32 -8.09 40.75
N ALA A 18 16.14 -8.66 41.64
CA ALA A 18 16.50 -10.08 41.60
C ALA A 18 15.25 -10.95 41.78
N LEU A 19 15.01 -11.85 40.85
CA LEU A 19 13.85 -12.76 40.87
C LEU A 19 14.27 -14.19 41.18
N PRO A 20 13.60 -14.90 42.12
CA PRO A 20 13.97 -16.24 42.50
C PRO A 20 13.83 -17.21 41.32
N VAL A 21 14.81 -18.12 41.21
CA VAL A 21 14.80 -19.20 40.21
C VAL A 21 14.18 -20.44 40.80
N LYS A 22 13.06 -20.87 40.25
CA LYS A 22 12.30 -22.07 40.71
C LYS A 22 12.09 -23.01 39.53
N PRO A 23 12.02 -24.34 39.80
CA PRO A 23 11.64 -25.29 38.76
C PRO A 23 10.24 -25.01 38.21
N LEU A 24 10.03 -25.22 36.93
CA LEU A 24 8.72 -25.11 36.26
C LEU A 24 7.72 -26.14 36.84
N PHE A 25 8.21 -27.33 37.17
CA PHE A 25 7.38 -28.39 37.74
C PHE A 25 7.62 -28.54 39.24
N ALA A 26 6.53 -28.61 40.02
CA ALA A 26 6.62 -28.72 41.48
C ALA A 26 7.33 -30.02 41.95
N GLN A 27 7.21 -31.08 41.15
CA GLN A 27 7.91 -32.35 41.37
C GLN A 27 8.88 -32.62 40.22
N TRP A 28 10.07 -33.07 40.59
CA TRP A 28 11.09 -33.45 39.61
C TRP A 28 10.62 -34.64 38.78
N ASN A 29 10.56 -34.46 37.48
CA ASN A 29 10.27 -35.51 36.51
C ASN A 29 11.15 -35.33 35.27
N PRO A 30 12.22 -36.15 35.13
CA PRO A 30 13.19 -36.05 34.01
C PRO A 30 12.54 -36.06 32.63
N VAL A 31 11.60 -36.96 32.42
CA VAL A 31 10.91 -37.14 31.14
C VAL A 31 10.06 -35.90 30.83
N LYS A 32 9.35 -35.37 31.79
CA LYS A 32 8.52 -34.18 31.61
C LYS A 32 9.36 -32.94 31.27
N GLU A 33 10.51 -32.78 31.92
CA GLU A 33 11.43 -31.68 31.66
C GLU A 33 11.90 -31.68 30.18
N ILE A 34 12.44 -32.81 29.72
CA ILE A 34 12.99 -32.90 28.36
C ILE A 34 11.90 -32.98 27.29
N SER A 35 10.76 -33.64 27.54
CA SER A 35 9.65 -33.66 26.59
C SER A 35 9.06 -32.26 26.36
N THR A 36 8.95 -31.45 27.42
CA THR A 36 8.49 -30.05 27.30
C THR A 36 9.49 -29.22 26.49
N TYR A 37 10.81 -29.40 26.70
CA TYR A 37 11.84 -28.73 25.91
C TYR A 37 11.74 -29.09 24.42
N LEU A 38 11.65 -30.39 24.10
CA LEU A 38 11.57 -30.88 22.74
C LEU A 38 10.32 -30.38 22.02
N SER A 39 9.15 -30.52 22.64
CA SER A 39 7.88 -30.07 22.03
C SER A 39 7.73 -28.56 21.93
N THR A 40 8.50 -27.78 22.71
CA THR A 40 8.51 -26.32 22.61
C THR A 40 9.39 -25.83 21.44
N LEU A 41 10.51 -26.50 21.15
CA LEU A 41 11.52 -26.00 20.23
C LEU A 41 11.50 -26.67 18.86
N PHE A 42 10.99 -27.90 18.74
CA PHE A 42 11.10 -28.71 17.52
C PHE A 42 9.76 -29.21 17.00
N GLN A 43 9.68 -29.35 15.69
CA GLN A 43 8.63 -30.12 15.03
C GLN A 43 8.99 -31.62 15.08
N ALA A 44 7.99 -32.49 14.91
CA ALA A 44 8.18 -33.94 15.09
C ALA A 44 9.22 -34.55 14.12
N GLU A 45 9.31 -34.05 12.91
CA GLU A 45 10.21 -34.53 11.84
C GLU A 45 11.63 -33.93 11.87
N GLU A 46 11.88 -32.98 12.75
CA GLU A 46 13.16 -32.28 12.84
C GLU A 46 14.20 -33.07 13.67
N ASN A 47 15.42 -33.11 13.18
CA ASN A 47 16.52 -33.78 13.88
C ASN A 47 17.07 -32.90 15.02
N VAL A 48 17.27 -33.51 16.16
CA VAL A 48 17.76 -32.90 17.39
C VAL A 48 19.19 -33.33 17.67
N GLY A 49 20.08 -32.38 17.89
CA GLY A 49 21.44 -32.64 18.31
C GLY A 49 21.58 -32.69 19.83
N TYR A 50 22.19 -33.74 20.37
CA TYR A 50 22.50 -33.85 21.79
C TYR A 50 23.82 -34.53 22.06
N VAL A 51 24.39 -34.29 23.25
CA VAL A 51 25.69 -34.84 23.67
C VAL A 51 25.59 -35.28 25.11
N VAL A 52 25.88 -36.57 25.37
CA VAL A 52 25.91 -37.19 26.70
C VAL A 52 27.32 -37.49 27.18
N HIS A 53 28.28 -37.60 26.27
CA HIS A 53 29.68 -37.85 26.59
C HIS A 53 30.52 -36.56 26.61
N SER A 54 31.59 -36.58 27.42
CA SER A 54 32.49 -35.44 27.55
C SER A 54 33.93 -35.91 27.74
N TRP A 55 34.85 -35.04 27.41
CA TRP A 55 36.27 -35.24 27.67
C TRP A 55 36.85 -34.07 28.46
N LYS A 56 37.92 -34.30 29.20
CA LYS A 56 38.58 -33.32 30.03
C LYS A 56 39.74 -32.67 29.28
N ASN A 57 39.72 -31.35 29.13
CA ASN A 57 40.79 -30.61 28.51
C ASN A 57 42.00 -30.43 29.43
N GLN A 58 43.10 -29.83 28.93
CA GLN A 58 44.34 -29.61 29.69
C GLN A 58 44.13 -28.70 30.93
N ASP A 59 43.14 -27.81 30.93
CA ASP A 59 42.79 -26.94 32.03
C ASP A 59 41.88 -27.65 33.06
N GLY A 60 41.60 -28.91 32.88
CA GLY A 60 40.72 -29.67 33.76
C GLY A 60 39.23 -29.44 33.55
N LYS A 61 38.84 -28.70 32.50
CA LYS A 61 37.44 -28.40 32.17
C LYS A 61 36.86 -29.53 31.28
N TYR A 62 35.64 -29.98 31.64
CA TYR A 62 34.92 -30.95 30.81
C TYR A 62 34.25 -30.26 29.64
N LEU A 63 34.49 -30.78 28.45
CA LEU A 63 33.94 -30.30 27.18
C LEU A 63 33.07 -31.41 26.54
N PRO A 64 31.97 -31.08 25.85
CA PRO A 64 31.15 -32.04 25.15
C PRO A 64 31.97 -32.70 24.02
N ASP A 65 31.79 -34.00 23.85
CA ASP A 65 32.40 -34.80 22.78
C ASP A 65 31.47 -34.88 21.55
N ALA A 66 31.72 -35.82 20.65
CA ALA A 66 30.84 -36.11 19.53
C ALA A 66 29.43 -36.50 20.03
N GLY A 67 28.42 -35.90 19.45
CA GLY A 67 27.02 -36.14 19.84
C GLY A 67 26.21 -36.83 18.75
N CYS A 68 24.99 -37.20 19.07
CA CYS A 68 23.97 -37.67 18.16
C CYS A 68 23.28 -36.48 17.47
N CYS A 69 22.94 -36.58 16.18
CA CYS A 69 22.29 -35.50 15.43
C CYS A 69 21.29 -36.03 14.37
N ASP A 70 21.01 -37.30 14.33
CA ASP A 70 20.21 -37.99 13.31
C ASP A 70 18.87 -38.56 13.82
N ARG A 71 18.47 -38.22 15.06
CA ARG A 71 17.19 -38.63 15.63
C ARG A 71 16.20 -37.49 15.64
N THR A 72 14.99 -37.76 15.15
CA THR A 72 13.92 -36.76 15.11
C THR A 72 13.31 -36.52 16.50
N ALA A 73 12.78 -35.28 16.71
CA ALA A 73 12.10 -34.93 17.95
C ALA A 73 10.89 -35.84 18.23
N GLY A 74 10.12 -36.18 17.19
CA GLY A 74 8.99 -37.12 17.32
C GLY A 74 9.41 -38.48 17.81
N LYS A 75 10.53 -39.06 17.27
CA LYS A 75 11.05 -40.33 17.73
C LYS A 75 11.58 -40.27 19.15
N LEU A 76 12.27 -39.20 19.51
CA LEU A 76 12.72 -39.00 20.90
C LEU A 76 11.55 -38.91 21.87
N LEU A 77 10.49 -38.16 21.51
CA LEU A 77 9.28 -38.04 22.34
C LEU A 77 8.55 -39.39 22.48
N GLU A 78 8.47 -40.16 21.42
CA GLU A 78 7.91 -41.51 21.46
C GLU A 78 8.69 -42.41 22.44
N ASP A 79 10.04 -42.47 22.31
CA ASP A 79 10.90 -43.31 23.15
C ASP A 79 10.84 -42.87 24.63
N LEU A 80 10.69 -41.56 24.91
CA LEU A 80 10.49 -40.98 26.25
C LEU A 80 9.20 -41.44 26.93
N THR A 81 8.16 -41.86 26.20
CA THR A 81 6.95 -42.42 26.79
C THR A 81 7.13 -43.78 27.45
N TYR A 82 8.17 -44.51 27.05
CA TYR A 82 8.41 -45.90 27.50
C TYR A 82 9.64 -46.07 28.41
N CYS A 83 10.41 -44.97 28.67
CA CYS A 83 11.69 -45.07 29.36
C CYS A 83 11.60 -45.09 30.91
N GLU A 84 10.43 -45.08 31.52
CA GLU A 84 10.22 -45.13 32.97
C GLU A 84 11.06 -44.12 33.79
N ASN A 85 11.29 -42.91 33.23
CA ASN A 85 12.15 -41.83 33.74
C ASN A 85 13.68 -42.12 33.63
N ASP A 86 14.10 -43.19 32.96
CA ASP A 86 15.49 -43.43 32.63
C ASP A 86 15.86 -42.73 31.30
N LEU A 87 16.40 -41.53 31.38
CA LEU A 87 16.83 -40.80 30.18
C LEU A 87 18.03 -41.46 29.47
N GLY A 88 18.83 -42.23 30.19
CA GLY A 88 19.94 -43.03 29.62
C GLY A 88 19.46 -44.01 28.56
N ALA A 89 18.31 -44.64 28.78
CA ALA A 89 17.69 -45.55 27.81
C ALA A 89 17.31 -44.87 26.49
N VAL A 90 17.09 -43.55 26.47
CA VAL A 90 16.71 -42.79 25.27
C VAL A 90 17.91 -42.07 24.64
N PHE A 91 18.69 -41.33 25.44
CA PHE A 91 19.78 -40.49 24.94
C PHE A 91 21.18 -41.14 25.03
N GLY A 92 21.31 -42.27 25.73
CA GLY A 92 22.55 -42.91 26.15
C GLY A 92 22.98 -42.47 27.55
N ASP A 93 23.79 -43.32 28.19
CA ASP A 93 24.27 -43.05 29.55
C ASP A 93 25.15 -41.80 29.60
N TYR A 94 24.89 -40.93 30.57
CA TYR A 94 25.68 -39.74 30.81
C TYR A 94 26.35 -39.79 32.20
N ASP A 95 27.46 -39.07 32.37
CA ASP A 95 28.08 -38.90 33.66
C ASP A 95 27.26 -37.95 34.56
N PRO A 96 26.64 -38.43 35.65
CA PRO A 96 25.83 -37.55 36.52
C PRO A 96 26.65 -36.45 37.20
N SER A 97 27.98 -36.55 37.28
CA SER A 97 28.81 -35.48 37.83
C SER A 97 28.95 -34.27 36.88
N ILE A 98 28.71 -34.51 35.59
CA ILE A 98 28.96 -33.53 34.50
C ILE A 98 27.65 -33.05 33.87
N GLY A 99 26.65 -33.95 33.74
CA GLY A 99 25.38 -33.71 33.06
C GLY A 99 25.49 -33.86 31.54
N ALA A 100 24.45 -33.42 30.82
CA ALA A 100 24.36 -33.54 29.38
C ALA A 100 24.02 -32.22 28.69
N TRP A 101 24.12 -32.19 27.37
CA TRP A 101 23.88 -31.02 26.53
C TRP A 101 22.92 -31.34 25.40
N ILE A 102 22.19 -30.32 24.94
CA ILE A 102 21.26 -30.43 23.83
C ILE A 102 21.31 -29.14 23.00
N ARG A 103 21.10 -29.24 21.69
CA ARG A 103 20.97 -28.09 20.79
C ARG A 103 19.53 -27.60 20.80
N PHE A 104 19.35 -26.39 20.33
CA PHE A 104 18.04 -25.72 20.30
C PHE A 104 17.54 -25.38 18.90
N ASN A 105 18.41 -25.50 17.87
CA ASN A 105 18.01 -25.38 16.47
C ASN A 105 18.07 -26.75 15.78
N PRO A 106 17.17 -27.01 14.81
CA PRO A 106 17.12 -28.29 14.09
C PRO A 106 18.33 -28.48 13.17
N LEU A 107 18.70 -29.74 12.95
CA LEU A 107 19.84 -30.15 12.14
C LEU A 107 19.41 -30.97 10.92
N ASP A 108 20.30 -31.09 9.93
CA ASP A 108 20.12 -31.89 8.72
C ASP A 108 20.36 -33.41 8.92
N GLY A 109 20.69 -33.85 10.14
CA GLY A 109 21.01 -35.23 10.48
C GLY A 109 22.43 -35.70 10.08
N LYS A 110 23.25 -34.86 9.44
CA LYS A 110 24.59 -35.22 8.95
C LYS A 110 25.71 -34.79 9.88
N GLY A 111 25.42 -33.89 10.81
CA GLY A 111 26.43 -33.39 11.75
C GLY A 111 25.88 -32.34 12.70
N GLY A 112 26.76 -31.87 13.60
CA GLY A 112 26.39 -30.87 14.61
C GLY A 112 27.07 -29.50 14.45
N LYS A 113 27.56 -29.16 13.26
CA LYS A 113 28.22 -27.87 12.99
C LYS A 113 27.21 -26.80 12.55
N ASN A 114 27.65 -25.55 12.43
CA ASN A 114 26.81 -24.45 11.96
C ASN A 114 26.22 -24.69 10.57
N GLU A 115 26.95 -25.36 9.69
CA GLU A 115 26.52 -25.71 8.33
C GLU A 115 25.39 -26.76 8.29
N ASN A 116 25.21 -27.51 9.37
CA ASN A 116 24.17 -28.54 9.50
C ASN A 116 22.86 -27.97 10.08
N VAL A 117 22.83 -26.73 10.52
CA VAL A 117 21.60 -26.07 11.04
C VAL A 117 20.67 -25.75 9.86
N THR A 118 19.45 -26.28 9.92
CA THR A 118 18.45 -26.14 8.85
C THR A 118 17.53 -24.94 9.04
N ASP A 119 17.36 -24.47 10.30
CA ASP A 119 16.52 -23.34 10.62
C ASP A 119 17.13 -22.51 11.76
N PHE A 120 17.12 -21.19 11.63
CA PHE A 120 17.79 -20.25 12.51
C PHE A 120 16.81 -19.58 13.48
N ARG A 121 16.04 -20.38 14.23
CA ARG A 121 14.94 -19.88 15.07
C ARG A 121 15.39 -19.30 16.40
N TYR A 122 16.44 -19.86 17.01
CA TYR A 122 16.80 -19.57 18.39
C TYR A 122 18.28 -19.24 18.57
N ALA A 123 18.56 -18.39 19.58
CA ALA A 123 19.90 -18.11 20.07
C ALA A 123 20.00 -18.39 21.58
N LEU A 124 21.21 -18.69 22.06
CA LEU A 124 21.48 -18.88 23.48
C LEU A 124 21.95 -17.57 24.12
N VAL A 125 21.26 -17.15 25.18
CA VAL A 125 21.74 -16.10 26.11
C VAL A 125 22.13 -16.78 27.40
N GLU A 126 23.42 -16.68 27.75
CA GLU A 126 24.03 -17.26 28.95
C GLU A 126 24.99 -16.24 29.56
N SER A 127 24.99 -16.14 30.89
CA SER A 127 25.91 -15.28 31.64
C SER A 127 26.44 -16.02 32.88
N ASP A 128 27.74 -15.98 33.09
CA ASP A 128 28.39 -16.53 34.31
C ASP A 128 28.83 -15.42 35.29
N GLY A 129 28.64 -14.15 34.90
CA GLY A 129 29.23 -12.98 35.61
C GLY A 129 28.42 -12.43 36.77
N ILE A 130 27.10 -12.76 36.83
CA ILE A 130 26.19 -12.24 37.86
C ILE A 130 25.32 -13.36 38.45
N PRO A 131 24.75 -13.17 39.68
CA PRO A 131 23.89 -14.16 40.33
C PRO A 131 22.68 -14.57 39.45
N ILE A 132 22.26 -15.83 39.55
CA ILE A 132 21.17 -16.36 38.70
C ILE A 132 19.83 -15.65 38.91
N GLU A 133 19.57 -15.13 40.11
CA GLU A 133 18.39 -14.35 40.44
C GLU A 133 18.39 -13.00 39.73
N GLN A 134 19.56 -12.37 39.58
CA GLN A 134 19.72 -11.16 38.77
C GLN A 134 19.60 -11.46 37.28
N GLN A 135 20.21 -12.56 36.79
CA GLN A 135 20.04 -13.01 35.41
C GLN A 135 18.53 -13.15 35.09
N ASN A 136 17.77 -13.85 35.96
CA ASN A 136 16.32 -14.04 35.79
C ASN A 136 15.55 -12.71 35.80
N GLY A 137 15.92 -11.78 36.69
CA GLY A 137 15.33 -10.45 36.77
C GLY A 137 15.53 -9.66 35.47
N ILE A 138 16.78 -9.50 35.02
CA ILE A 138 17.12 -8.75 33.80
C ILE A 138 16.45 -9.36 32.56
N MET A 139 16.50 -10.69 32.39
CA MET A 139 15.86 -11.36 31.25
C MET A 139 14.37 -11.08 31.17
N ARG A 140 13.68 -11.00 32.31
CA ARG A 140 12.24 -10.69 32.37
C ARG A 140 11.94 -9.21 32.19
N ASP A 141 12.75 -8.31 32.77
CA ASP A 141 12.59 -6.86 32.58
C ASP A 141 12.80 -6.47 31.11
N LEU A 142 13.76 -7.11 30.43
CA LEU A 142 13.98 -6.96 29.00
C LEU A 142 12.91 -7.59 28.13
N GLN A 143 11.94 -8.30 28.73
CA GLN A 143 10.89 -9.03 27.99
C GLN A 143 11.45 -9.92 26.89
N LEU A 144 12.64 -10.53 27.11
CA LEU A 144 13.27 -11.38 26.09
C LEU A 144 12.28 -12.45 25.60
N PRO A 145 12.16 -12.69 24.29
CA PRO A 145 11.24 -13.67 23.72
C PRO A 145 11.76 -15.10 23.95
N ILE A 146 11.73 -15.55 25.21
CA ILE A 146 12.33 -16.81 25.65
C ILE A 146 11.37 -17.95 25.35
N ALA A 147 11.79 -18.89 24.51
CA ALA A 147 11.09 -20.13 24.28
C ALA A 147 11.25 -21.13 25.45
N CYS A 148 12.51 -21.33 25.90
CA CYS A 148 12.83 -22.15 27.06
C CYS A 148 13.88 -21.47 27.92
N LEU A 149 13.66 -21.42 29.23
CA LEU A 149 14.64 -20.96 30.22
C LEU A 149 15.08 -22.15 31.06
N VAL A 150 16.35 -22.53 30.98
CA VAL A 150 16.93 -23.72 31.62
C VAL A 150 17.91 -23.32 32.71
N TYR A 151 17.79 -23.84 33.91
CA TYR A 151 18.84 -23.79 34.92
C TYR A 151 19.93 -24.81 34.61
N SER A 152 21.16 -24.35 34.46
CA SER A 152 22.30 -25.16 33.99
C SER A 152 22.86 -26.16 35.05
N GLY A 153 22.31 -26.15 36.26
CA GLY A 153 22.88 -26.89 37.39
C GLY A 153 24.18 -26.27 37.90
N GLY A 154 24.50 -25.05 37.55
CA GLY A 154 25.72 -24.33 37.88
C GLY A 154 25.49 -22.89 38.30
N LYS A 155 26.12 -21.97 37.57
CA LYS A 155 26.12 -20.52 37.83
C LYS A 155 25.26 -19.73 36.87
N SER A 156 24.72 -20.36 35.81
CA SER A 156 24.02 -19.66 34.74
C SER A 156 22.62 -20.20 34.46
N LEU A 157 21.77 -19.31 33.95
CA LEU A 157 20.56 -19.63 33.23
C LEU A 157 20.87 -19.64 31.74
N HIS A 158 20.32 -20.64 31.04
CA HIS A 158 20.38 -20.76 29.60
C HIS A 158 19.03 -20.34 29.02
N ALA A 159 18.93 -19.12 28.52
CA ALA A 159 17.74 -18.64 27.85
C ALA A 159 17.83 -18.95 26.34
N ILE A 160 16.92 -19.78 25.87
CA ILE A 160 16.73 -20.07 24.45
C ILE A 160 15.78 -19.02 23.89
N VAL A 161 16.34 -17.99 23.23
CA VAL A 161 15.64 -16.79 22.80
C VAL A 161 15.28 -16.89 21.32
N ARG A 162 14.04 -16.55 20.97
CA ARG A 162 13.58 -16.49 19.58
C ARG A 162 14.30 -15.37 18.84
N VAL A 163 14.95 -15.71 17.73
CA VAL A 163 15.57 -14.76 16.81
C VAL A 163 15.00 -14.87 15.40
N GLU A 164 14.36 -16.00 15.06
CA GLU A 164 13.52 -16.22 13.87
C GLU A 164 14.14 -15.65 12.58
N ALA A 165 15.44 -15.93 12.37
CA ALA A 165 16.17 -15.41 11.24
C ALA A 165 15.99 -16.29 9.99
N GLY A 166 15.81 -15.66 8.84
CA GLY A 166 15.62 -16.38 7.57
C GLY A 166 16.90 -16.95 6.96
N ASN A 167 18.09 -16.59 7.48
CA ASN A 167 19.39 -17.10 7.01
C ASN A 167 20.51 -16.81 8.02
N ALA A 168 21.69 -17.43 7.79
CA ALA A 168 22.84 -17.31 8.67
C ALA A 168 23.40 -15.87 8.82
N LYS A 169 23.22 -14.99 7.83
CA LYS A 169 23.65 -13.60 7.92
C LYS A 169 22.74 -12.82 8.86
N GLU A 170 21.45 -12.91 8.65
CA GLU A 170 20.43 -12.27 9.49
C GLU A 170 20.50 -12.80 10.93
N TYR A 171 20.76 -14.10 11.12
CA TYR A 171 20.99 -14.69 12.43
C TYR A 171 22.12 -13.97 13.18
N ARG A 172 23.27 -13.77 12.54
CA ARG A 172 24.41 -13.07 13.16
C ARG A 172 24.07 -11.62 13.52
N GLU A 173 23.34 -10.92 12.67
CA GLU A 173 22.91 -9.55 12.90
C GLU A 173 21.95 -9.47 14.10
N ARG A 174 20.94 -10.35 14.14
CA ARG A 174 19.96 -10.41 15.24
C ARG A 174 20.61 -10.81 16.57
N VAL A 175 21.50 -11.79 16.57
CA VAL A 175 22.23 -12.21 17.78
C VAL A 175 23.17 -11.11 18.28
N ALA A 176 23.86 -10.39 17.38
CA ALA A 176 24.71 -9.27 17.78
C ALA A 176 23.89 -8.15 18.45
N PHE A 177 22.73 -7.81 17.90
CA PHE A 177 21.80 -6.85 18.49
C PHE A 177 21.26 -7.34 19.86
N LEU A 178 20.79 -8.58 19.95
CA LEU A 178 20.32 -9.19 21.21
C LEU A 178 21.37 -9.10 22.31
N TYR A 179 22.61 -9.47 22.00
CA TYR A 179 23.71 -9.43 22.99
C TYR A 179 24.09 -8.02 23.41
N GLN A 180 24.02 -7.07 22.48
CA GLN A 180 24.26 -5.67 22.78
C GLN A 180 23.22 -5.12 23.77
N ILE A 181 21.93 -5.42 23.57
CA ILE A 181 20.86 -5.03 24.49
C ILE A 181 21.06 -5.68 25.87
N CYS A 182 21.37 -6.97 25.91
CA CYS A 182 21.65 -7.66 27.17
C CYS A 182 22.82 -7.03 27.94
N ASP A 183 23.95 -6.81 27.27
CA ASP A 183 25.17 -6.25 27.88
C ASP A 183 24.92 -4.83 28.42
N LYS A 184 24.25 -3.97 27.66
CA LYS A 184 23.92 -2.59 28.09
C LYS A 184 23.02 -2.54 29.31
N ASN A 185 22.19 -3.58 29.51
CA ASN A 185 21.32 -3.71 30.66
C ASN A 185 21.93 -4.56 31.79
N GLY A 186 23.23 -4.79 31.78
CA GLY A 186 23.96 -5.45 32.86
C GLY A 186 24.01 -6.97 32.80
N LEU A 187 23.43 -7.61 31.77
CA LEU A 187 23.53 -9.04 31.52
C LEU A 187 24.69 -9.33 30.57
N GLN A 188 25.90 -9.46 31.10
CA GLN A 188 27.09 -9.78 30.32
C GLN A 188 26.96 -11.18 29.69
N VAL A 189 26.79 -11.26 28.39
CA VAL A 189 26.56 -12.51 27.66
C VAL A 189 27.87 -13.14 27.24
N ASP A 190 27.99 -14.48 27.42
CA ASP A 190 29.13 -15.24 26.88
C ASP A 190 29.14 -15.20 25.35
N ARG A 191 30.11 -14.48 24.79
CA ARG A 191 30.29 -14.31 23.34
C ARG A 191 30.58 -15.62 22.58
N ALA A 192 30.96 -16.69 23.27
CA ALA A 192 31.11 -18.01 22.67
C ALA A 192 29.76 -18.64 22.30
N CYS A 193 28.63 -18.10 22.81
CA CYS A 193 27.29 -18.66 22.58
C CYS A 193 26.61 -18.19 21.28
N LYS A 194 27.24 -17.34 20.46
CA LYS A 194 26.64 -16.76 19.23
C LYS A 194 26.46 -17.71 18.04
N ASN A 195 26.89 -18.95 18.15
CA ASN A 195 26.75 -19.94 17.06
C ASN A 195 25.36 -20.57 17.03
N PRO A 196 24.72 -20.75 15.87
CA PRO A 196 23.38 -21.35 15.77
C PRO A 196 23.36 -22.83 16.14
N SER A 197 24.50 -23.52 16.05
CA SER A 197 24.66 -24.93 16.47
C SER A 197 25.14 -25.06 17.93
N ARG A 198 25.05 -24.01 18.74
CA ARG A 198 25.52 -24.04 20.14
C ARG A 198 24.75 -25.08 20.95
N LEU A 199 25.47 -25.70 21.90
CA LEU A 199 24.91 -26.60 22.90
C LEU A 199 24.45 -25.82 24.13
N SER A 200 23.23 -26.05 24.55
CA SER A 200 22.68 -25.66 25.84
C SER A 200 22.73 -26.83 26.81
N ARG A 201 22.48 -26.61 28.10
CA ARG A 201 22.30 -27.71 29.05
C ARG A 201 20.99 -28.42 28.82
N MET A 202 21.01 -29.76 28.87
CA MET A 202 19.82 -30.59 28.69
C MET A 202 19.00 -30.61 29.98
N PRO A 203 17.72 -30.17 29.98
CA PRO A 203 16.86 -30.31 31.14
C PRO A 203 16.48 -31.77 31.37
N GLY A 204 16.23 -32.13 32.63
CA GLY A 204 15.87 -33.50 33.04
C GLY A 204 17.07 -34.34 33.50
N VAL A 205 18.32 -33.87 33.38
CA VAL A 205 19.51 -34.60 33.83
C VAL A 205 20.07 -34.05 35.15
N VAL A 206 20.85 -34.89 35.86
CA VAL A 206 21.55 -34.51 37.09
C VAL A 206 22.95 -33.98 36.75
N ARG A 207 23.47 -33.02 37.52
CA ARG A 207 24.82 -32.47 37.40
C ARG A 207 25.43 -32.29 38.79
N GLY A 208 26.18 -33.26 39.25
CA GLY A 208 26.65 -33.31 40.62
C GLY A 208 25.46 -33.51 41.58
N GLU A 209 25.38 -32.69 42.60
CA GLU A 209 24.27 -32.67 43.53
C GLU A 209 23.06 -31.88 43.03
N LYS A 210 23.17 -31.20 41.90
CA LYS A 210 22.16 -30.32 41.31
C LYS A 210 21.47 -30.95 40.12
N LYS A 211 20.31 -30.40 39.75
CA LYS A 211 19.52 -30.84 38.60
C LYS A 211 19.52 -29.73 37.52
N GLN A 212 19.55 -30.15 36.27
CA GLN A 212 19.29 -29.25 35.14
C GLN A 212 17.79 -29.29 34.85
N TYR A 213 17.08 -28.18 34.99
CA TYR A 213 15.62 -28.14 34.90
C TYR A 213 15.12 -26.88 34.17
N LEU A 214 13.91 -26.96 33.64
CA LEU A 214 13.20 -25.84 33.08
C LEU A 214 12.75 -24.89 34.20
N VAL A 215 13.04 -23.61 34.04
CA VAL A 215 12.56 -22.53 34.91
C VAL A 215 11.26 -21.95 34.36
N ALA A 216 11.19 -21.78 33.04
CA ALA A 216 10.02 -21.25 32.36
C ALA A 216 10.03 -21.67 30.87
N VAL A 217 8.86 -21.63 30.25
CA VAL A 217 8.67 -21.76 28.80
C VAL A 217 7.75 -20.65 28.29
N ASN A 218 8.01 -20.18 27.09
CA ASN A 218 7.20 -19.16 26.40
C ASN A 218 6.92 -17.91 27.26
N ILE A 219 7.97 -17.26 27.74
CA ILE A 219 7.91 -16.03 28.55
C ILE A 219 8.48 -14.83 27.79
N GLY A 220 8.11 -13.63 28.21
CA GLY A 220 8.42 -12.39 27.52
C GLY A 220 7.58 -12.19 26.28
N MET A 221 8.12 -11.47 25.29
CA MET A 221 7.44 -11.27 24.01
C MET A 221 7.32 -12.59 23.24
N SER A 222 6.32 -12.70 22.37
CA SER A 222 6.01 -13.97 21.69
C SER A 222 6.90 -14.24 20.47
N SER A 223 7.50 -13.19 19.91
CA SER A 223 8.33 -13.24 18.69
C SER A 223 9.50 -12.27 18.74
N TRP A 224 10.46 -12.44 17.81
CA TRP A 224 11.53 -11.47 17.62
C TRP A 224 11.01 -10.09 17.21
N ASP A 225 10.05 -10.03 16.29
CA ASP A 225 9.55 -8.77 15.77
C ASP A 225 8.82 -7.97 16.87
N GLU A 226 7.99 -8.63 17.70
CA GLU A 226 7.35 -7.99 18.87
C GLU A 226 8.39 -7.49 19.90
N TRP A 227 9.41 -8.30 20.16
CA TRP A 227 10.47 -7.90 21.07
C TRP A 227 11.29 -6.71 20.53
N LYS A 228 11.59 -6.71 19.25
CA LYS A 228 12.30 -5.61 18.61
C LYS A 228 11.48 -4.31 18.68
N ASP A 229 10.17 -4.39 18.41
CA ASP A 229 9.26 -3.24 18.53
C ASP A 229 9.18 -2.76 20.00
N TYR A 230 9.15 -3.66 20.96
CA TYR A 230 9.20 -3.32 22.38
C TYR A 230 10.50 -2.60 22.75
N ILE A 231 11.66 -3.13 22.38
CA ILE A 231 12.97 -2.50 22.64
C ILE A 231 13.03 -1.10 22.01
N ASP A 232 12.59 -0.97 20.76
CA ASP A 232 12.55 0.32 20.07
C ASP A 232 11.59 1.32 20.75
N SER A 233 10.55 0.84 21.44
CA SER A 233 9.58 1.67 22.15
C SER A 233 10.04 2.13 23.56
N VAL A 234 10.93 1.39 24.20
CA VAL A 234 11.36 1.66 25.60
C VAL A 234 12.78 2.19 25.71
N THR A 235 13.55 2.19 24.61
CA THR A 235 14.88 2.79 24.57
C THR A 235 14.75 4.29 24.31
N ASP A 236 15.51 5.10 25.04
CA ASP A 236 15.66 6.52 24.73
C ASP A 236 16.66 6.67 23.58
N ASP A 237 16.15 6.48 22.35
CA ASP A 237 16.87 6.70 21.11
C ASP A 237 16.47 8.04 20.46
N LEU A 238 15.92 8.95 21.27
CA LEU A 238 15.63 10.29 20.80
C LEU A 238 16.92 11.02 20.42
N PRO A 239 16.91 11.78 19.31
CA PRO A 239 18.08 12.56 18.93
C PRO A 239 18.42 13.61 20.00
N GLU A 240 19.71 13.86 20.20
CA GLU A 240 20.16 14.91 21.09
C GLU A 240 19.65 16.30 20.68
N PHE A 241 19.61 17.23 21.64
CA PHE A 241 19.27 18.62 21.36
C PHE A 241 20.35 19.26 20.50
N GLU A 242 19.96 19.80 19.35
CA GLU A 242 20.87 20.51 18.46
C GLU A 242 20.90 22.01 18.78
N SER A 243 22.12 22.57 18.94
CA SER A 243 22.31 24.00 19.14
C SER A 243 22.11 24.74 17.81
N MET A 244 21.18 25.72 17.78
CA MET A 244 20.99 26.57 16.60
C MET A 244 22.25 27.32 16.18
N ALA A 245 23.12 27.66 17.15
CA ALA A 245 24.39 28.35 16.87
C ALA A 245 25.36 27.43 16.10
N GLU A 246 25.42 26.16 16.48
CA GLU A 246 26.28 25.17 15.81
C GLU A 246 25.72 24.80 14.43
N ALA A 247 24.40 24.56 14.33
CA ALA A 247 23.73 24.28 13.08
C ALA A 247 23.82 25.45 12.08
N TRP A 248 23.90 26.72 12.58
CA TRP A 248 24.00 27.88 11.71
C TRP A 248 25.30 27.94 10.91
N GLU A 249 26.39 27.46 11.47
CA GLU A 249 27.70 27.40 10.79
C GLU A 249 27.76 26.24 9.78
N HIS A 250 26.98 25.19 10.00
CA HIS A 250 26.95 23.98 9.17
C HIS A 250 25.53 23.57 8.81
N MET A 251 24.77 24.53 8.21
CA MET A 251 23.37 24.30 7.87
C MET A 251 23.20 23.09 6.95
N PRO A 252 22.38 22.10 7.34
CA PRO A 252 22.16 20.91 6.53
C PRO A 252 21.44 21.25 5.23
N GLU A 253 21.77 20.55 4.17
CA GLU A 253 21.09 20.70 2.88
C GLU A 253 19.63 20.22 2.98
N LEU A 254 18.73 20.99 2.37
CA LEU A 254 17.34 20.59 2.26
C LEU A 254 17.21 19.36 1.35
N SER A 255 16.32 18.44 1.71
CA SER A 255 15.98 17.31 0.83
C SER A 255 15.62 17.79 -0.57
N PRO A 256 16.08 17.11 -1.64
CA PRO A 256 15.83 17.55 -3.00
C PRO A 256 14.33 17.53 -3.33
N PRO A 257 13.83 18.43 -4.19
CA PRO A 257 12.44 18.39 -4.59
C PRO A 257 12.14 17.10 -5.38
N LEU A 258 11.04 16.42 -5.01
CA LEU A 258 10.46 15.34 -5.79
C LEU A 258 9.56 15.90 -6.90
N ILE A 259 8.69 16.83 -6.52
CA ILE A 259 7.83 17.60 -7.43
C ILE A 259 8.16 19.06 -7.18
N GLU A 260 8.66 19.73 -8.20
CA GLU A 260 9.18 21.08 -8.10
C GLU A 260 8.11 22.05 -7.58
N ASN A 261 8.42 22.83 -6.56
CA ASN A 261 7.53 23.77 -5.87
C ASN A 261 6.28 23.13 -5.21
N VAL A 262 6.25 21.81 -5.03
CA VAL A 262 5.13 21.10 -4.42
C VAL A 262 5.57 20.19 -3.28
N LEU A 263 6.53 19.30 -3.51
CA LEU A 263 6.90 18.25 -2.55
C LEU A 263 8.40 17.92 -2.61
N ARG A 264 9.04 17.79 -1.45
CA ARG A 264 10.41 17.27 -1.32
C ARG A 264 10.43 15.77 -1.10
N GLN A 265 11.55 15.13 -1.38
CA GLN A 265 11.82 13.76 -0.91
C GLN A 265 11.87 13.75 0.62
N GLY A 266 11.44 12.67 1.24
CA GLY A 266 11.32 12.59 2.70
C GLY A 266 10.05 13.24 3.29
N HIS A 267 9.16 13.77 2.45
CA HIS A 267 7.92 14.44 2.87
C HIS A 267 6.67 13.65 2.45
N LYS A 268 5.52 14.04 3.02
CA LYS A 268 4.21 13.39 2.80
C LYS A 268 3.30 14.23 1.93
N MET A 269 2.56 13.60 1.01
CA MET A 269 1.53 14.26 0.22
C MET A 269 0.23 13.48 0.22
N LEU A 270 -0.87 14.18 0.49
CA LEU A 270 -2.23 13.68 0.36
C LEU A 270 -2.90 14.24 -0.89
N ILE A 271 -3.48 13.38 -1.71
CA ILE A 271 -4.43 13.77 -2.77
C ILE A 271 -5.83 13.46 -2.28
N ALA A 272 -6.62 14.50 -2.02
CA ALA A 272 -8.01 14.40 -1.60
C ALA A 272 -8.97 14.68 -2.76
N GLY A 273 -10.14 14.05 -2.77
CA GLY A 273 -11.14 14.29 -3.79
C GLY A 273 -12.32 13.33 -3.67
N PRO A 274 -13.46 13.63 -4.32
CA PRO A 274 -14.64 12.78 -4.25
C PRO A 274 -14.37 11.38 -4.83
N SER A 275 -15.27 10.44 -4.56
CA SER A 275 -15.20 9.12 -5.17
C SER A 275 -15.30 9.22 -6.69
N LYS A 276 -14.52 8.43 -7.43
CA LYS A 276 -14.44 8.44 -8.90
C LYS A 276 -13.85 9.71 -9.53
N ALA A 277 -13.15 10.54 -8.75
CA ALA A 277 -12.45 11.74 -9.23
C ALA A 277 -11.18 11.46 -10.08
N GLY A 278 -10.89 10.23 -10.44
CA GLY A 278 -9.68 9.91 -11.19
C GLY A 278 -8.38 9.92 -10.37
N LYS A 279 -8.45 9.96 -9.03
CA LYS A 279 -7.26 10.01 -8.16
C LYS A 279 -6.21 8.93 -8.45
N SER A 280 -6.66 7.67 -8.63
CA SER A 280 -5.75 6.57 -8.98
C SER A 280 -5.04 6.79 -10.32
N TYR A 281 -5.72 7.40 -11.30
CA TYR A 281 -5.10 7.77 -12.57
C TYR A 281 -4.06 8.88 -12.36
N ALA A 282 -4.37 9.92 -11.57
CA ALA A 282 -3.42 10.97 -11.22
C ALA A 282 -2.17 10.43 -10.50
N LEU A 283 -2.33 9.42 -9.61
CA LEU A 283 -1.21 8.74 -8.94
C LEU A 283 -0.39 7.87 -9.91
N ILE A 284 -1.03 7.20 -10.87
CA ILE A 284 -0.33 6.45 -11.93
C ILE A 284 0.43 7.40 -12.85
N GLU A 285 -0.19 8.50 -13.29
CA GLU A 285 0.46 9.56 -14.07
C GLU A 285 1.69 10.12 -13.34
N MET A 286 1.58 10.37 -12.03
CA MET A 286 2.68 10.81 -11.19
C MET A 286 3.80 9.76 -11.11
N SER A 287 3.46 8.49 -10.92
CA SER A 287 4.43 7.39 -10.89
C SER A 287 5.25 7.33 -12.18
N ILE A 288 4.57 7.48 -13.32
CA ILE A 288 5.18 7.50 -14.65
C ILE A 288 6.05 8.77 -14.82
N ALA A 289 5.52 9.94 -14.43
CA ALA A 289 6.24 11.20 -14.53
C ALA A 289 7.56 11.19 -13.72
N ILE A 290 7.54 10.62 -12.51
CA ILE A 290 8.74 10.45 -11.68
C ILE A 290 9.72 9.45 -12.32
N ALA A 291 9.25 8.30 -12.77
CA ALA A 291 10.11 7.28 -13.37
C ALA A 291 10.79 7.78 -14.66
N GLU A 292 10.07 8.55 -15.47
CA GLU A 292 10.57 9.08 -16.75
C GLU A 292 11.26 10.46 -16.60
N GLY A 293 11.19 11.12 -15.41
CA GLY A 293 11.70 12.46 -15.19
C GLY A 293 10.94 13.51 -16.00
N ARG A 294 9.62 13.41 -16.05
CA ARG A 294 8.72 14.27 -16.81
C ARG A 294 7.87 15.17 -15.90
N ARG A 295 7.05 15.99 -16.51
CA ARG A 295 6.10 16.83 -15.77
C ARG A 295 4.85 16.05 -15.40
N TRP A 296 4.39 16.26 -14.18
CA TRP A 296 3.08 15.85 -13.71
C TRP A 296 2.22 17.10 -13.52
N LEU A 297 1.13 17.22 -14.27
CA LEU A 297 0.19 18.36 -14.21
C LEU A 297 0.92 19.73 -14.24
N GLY A 298 1.91 19.85 -15.13
CA GLY A 298 2.71 21.06 -15.32
C GLY A 298 3.92 21.22 -14.39
N TRP A 299 4.00 20.48 -13.27
CA TRP A 299 5.17 20.51 -12.37
C TRP A 299 6.24 19.49 -12.78
N GLN A 300 7.50 19.93 -12.80
CA GLN A 300 8.62 19.04 -13.08
C GLN A 300 8.81 18.05 -11.94
N CYS A 301 8.96 16.76 -12.27
CA CYS A 301 9.28 15.69 -11.32
C CYS A 301 10.75 15.31 -11.40
N ALA A 302 11.34 15.00 -10.24
CA ALA A 302 12.63 14.34 -10.18
C ALA A 302 12.56 12.95 -10.82
N LYS A 303 13.66 12.53 -11.46
CA LYS A 303 13.74 11.18 -12.04
C LYS A 303 14.25 10.18 -11.04
N GLY A 304 13.52 9.09 -10.79
CA GLY A 304 13.97 8.02 -9.91
C GLY A 304 13.02 6.85 -9.81
N ARG A 305 13.30 5.96 -8.87
CA ARG A 305 12.49 4.76 -8.65
C ARG A 305 11.25 5.06 -7.82
N VAL A 306 10.14 4.45 -8.21
CA VAL A 306 8.83 4.58 -7.53
C VAL A 306 8.34 3.20 -7.13
N LEU A 307 7.82 3.10 -5.91
CA LEU A 307 7.03 1.96 -5.46
C LEU A 307 5.55 2.35 -5.44
N TYR A 308 4.73 1.68 -6.22
CA TYR A 308 3.27 1.83 -6.23
C TYR A 308 2.62 0.69 -5.45
N VAL A 309 1.99 1.00 -4.33
CA VAL A 309 1.29 0.05 -3.46
C VAL A 309 -0.20 0.05 -3.84
N ASN A 310 -0.61 -0.98 -4.57
CA ASN A 310 -1.99 -1.17 -5.02
C ASN A 310 -2.78 -2.00 -4.01
N LEU A 311 -3.78 -1.37 -3.39
CA LEU A 311 -4.61 -1.97 -2.35
C LEU A 311 -6.04 -2.30 -2.81
N GLU A 312 -6.47 -1.77 -3.95
CA GLU A 312 -7.87 -1.87 -4.39
C GLU A 312 -8.06 -2.69 -5.67
N LEU A 313 -7.20 -2.48 -6.65
CA LEU A 313 -7.35 -3.13 -7.96
C LEU A 313 -6.77 -4.54 -7.96
N ASP A 314 -7.37 -5.44 -8.74
CA ASP A 314 -6.69 -6.69 -9.07
C ASP A 314 -5.42 -6.40 -9.89
N ARG A 315 -4.50 -7.38 -9.87
CA ARG A 315 -3.20 -7.23 -10.51
C ARG A 315 -3.29 -6.89 -12.00
N ALA A 316 -4.18 -7.56 -12.72
CA ALA A 316 -4.31 -7.36 -14.17
C ALA A 316 -4.82 -5.95 -14.48
N SER A 317 -5.90 -5.52 -13.82
CA SER A 317 -6.47 -4.19 -13.99
C SER A 317 -5.46 -3.08 -13.65
N CYS A 318 -4.67 -3.24 -12.59
CA CYS A 318 -3.64 -2.28 -12.22
C CYS A 318 -2.58 -2.14 -13.33
N LEU A 319 -2.04 -3.27 -13.81
CA LEU A 319 -1.01 -3.27 -14.86
C LEU A 319 -1.53 -2.71 -16.19
N HIS A 320 -2.78 -3.02 -16.57
CA HIS A 320 -3.41 -2.48 -17.77
C HIS A 320 -3.57 -0.96 -17.66
N ARG A 321 -4.01 -0.43 -16.51
CA ARG A 321 -4.11 1.02 -16.31
C ARG A 321 -2.77 1.72 -16.48
N PHE A 322 -1.68 1.18 -15.96
CA PHE A 322 -0.34 1.72 -16.18
C PHE A 322 0.01 1.78 -17.67
N ARG A 323 -0.26 0.70 -18.41
CA ARG A 323 -0.03 0.66 -19.86
C ARG A 323 -0.88 1.68 -20.60
N ASP A 324 -2.16 1.76 -20.29
CA ASP A 324 -3.09 2.66 -20.97
C ASP A 324 -2.72 4.14 -20.71
N VAL A 325 -2.28 4.47 -19.48
CA VAL A 325 -1.80 5.81 -19.13
C VAL A 325 -0.50 6.13 -19.88
N TYR A 326 0.47 5.21 -19.93
CA TYR A 326 1.70 5.40 -20.73
C TYR A 326 1.38 5.71 -22.19
N GLN A 327 0.46 4.97 -22.79
CA GLN A 327 0.02 5.17 -24.18
C GLN A 327 -0.64 6.54 -24.36
N ALA A 328 -1.55 6.92 -23.45
CA ALA A 328 -2.25 8.20 -23.50
C ALA A 328 -1.32 9.40 -23.29
N MET A 329 -0.30 9.27 -22.44
CA MET A 329 0.76 10.27 -22.25
C MET A 329 1.71 10.35 -23.45
N LYS A 330 1.63 9.44 -24.42
CA LYS A 330 2.50 9.33 -25.59
C LYS A 330 4.00 9.29 -25.23
N LEU A 331 4.33 8.64 -24.11
CA LEU A 331 5.71 8.49 -23.65
C LEU A 331 6.30 7.16 -24.13
N PRO A 332 7.56 7.14 -24.57
CA PRO A 332 8.28 5.89 -24.73
C PRO A 332 8.47 5.29 -23.33
N ALA A 333 8.04 4.07 -23.12
CA ALA A 333 8.16 3.38 -21.83
C ALA A 333 9.63 2.95 -21.57
N ALA A 334 10.53 3.94 -21.47
CA ALA A 334 11.97 3.73 -21.43
C ALA A 334 12.48 3.30 -20.05
N ASN A 335 11.78 3.73 -18.98
CA ASN A 335 12.22 3.52 -17.61
C ASN A 335 11.25 2.63 -16.80
N LEU A 336 10.61 1.64 -17.43
CA LEU A 336 9.70 0.70 -16.74
C LEU A 336 10.33 0.00 -15.54
N ARG A 337 11.65 -0.23 -15.55
CA ARG A 337 12.41 -0.81 -14.43
C ARG A 337 12.47 0.11 -13.20
N SER A 338 12.09 1.36 -13.34
CA SER A 338 12.03 2.33 -12.25
C SER A 338 10.66 2.35 -11.54
N ILE A 339 9.69 1.55 -11.99
CA ILE A 339 8.38 1.42 -11.35
C ILE A 339 8.23 -0.02 -10.86
N ASP A 340 8.14 -0.16 -9.55
CA ASP A 340 7.75 -1.43 -8.92
C ASP A 340 6.29 -1.31 -8.43
N ILE A 341 5.49 -2.35 -8.66
CA ILE A 341 4.09 -2.40 -8.22
C ILE A 341 3.94 -3.52 -7.20
N TRP A 342 3.46 -3.15 -6.01
CA TRP A 342 3.15 -4.10 -4.95
C TRP A 342 1.63 -4.30 -4.86
N ASN A 343 1.14 -5.42 -5.40
CA ASN A 343 -0.29 -5.75 -5.41
C ASN A 343 -0.69 -6.44 -4.10
N LEU A 344 -1.44 -5.74 -3.26
CA LEU A 344 -1.86 -6.20 -1.92
C LEU A 344 -3.38 -6.36 -1.78
N ARG A 345 -4.16 -6.26 -2.88
CA ARG A 345 -5.60 -6.54 -2.81
C ARG A 345 -5.85 -7.95 -2.27
N GLY A 346 -6.65 -8.03 -1.20
CA GLY A 346 -7.01 -9.29 -0.55
C GLY A 346 -6.01 -9.80 0.49
N VAL A 347 -4.83 -9.15 0.60
CA VAL A 347 -3.79 -9.47 1.61
C VAL A 347 -3.33 -8.20 2.34
N THR A 348 -4.21 -7.21 2.42
CA THR A 348 -3.95 -5.93 3.09
C THR A 348 -3.82 -6.13 4.60
N GLU A 349 -2.81 -5.50 5.19
CA GLU A 349 -2.61 -5.44 6.63
C GLU A 349 -2.72 -3.99 7.11
N PRO A 350 -2.99 -3.76 8.40
CA PRO A 350 -2.91 -2.45 9.02
C PRO A 350 -1.55 -1.77 8.79
N MET A 351 -1.53 -0.43 8.73
CA MET A 351 -0.33 0.32 8.39
C MET A 351 0.81 0.14 9.41
N ASP A 352 0.50 -0.04 10.68
CA ASP A 352 1.45 -0.36 11.75
C ASP A 352 2.25 -1.65 11.48
N ARG A 353 1.60 -2.65 10.87
CA ARG A 353 2.24 -3.91 10.45
C ARG A 353 2.83 -3.84 9.04
N LEU A 354 2.21 -3.04 8.16
CA LEU A 354 2.66 -2.89 6.78
C LEU A 354 3.93 -2.05 6.67
N ALA A 355 4.04 -0.95 7.43
CA ALA A 355 5.17 -0.03 7.34
C ALA A 355 6.54 -0.70 7.63
N PRO A 356 6.73 -1.51 8.69
CA PRO A 356 7.99 -2.22 8.91
C PRO A 356 8.35 -3.18 7.77
N LYS A 357 7.35 -3.89 7.22
CA LYS A 357 7.55 -4.81 6.08
C LYS A 357 7.93 -4.06 4.80
N LEU A 358 7.27 -2.92 4.55
CA LEU A 358 7.55 -2.04 3.43
C LEU A 358 8.98 -1.50 3.53
N ILE A 359 9.36 -0.95 4.67
CA ILE A 359 10.70 -0.40 4.92
C ILE A 359 11.77 -1.46 4.69
N ARG A 360 11.64 -2.63 5.28
CA ARG A 360 12.59 -3.73 5.13
C ARG A 360 12.77 -4.16 3.67
N ARG A 361 11.68 -4.23 2.89
CA ARG A 361 11.74 -4.61 1.47
C ARG A 361 12.27 -3.48 0.59
N ALA A 362 11.92 -2.23 0.91
CA ALA A 362 12.24 -1.06 0.13
C ALA A 362 13.70 -0.59 0.29
N LYS A 363 14.32 -0.77 1.48
CA LYS A 363 15.70 -0.34 1.79
C LYS A 363 16.75 -0.71 0.72
N LYS A 364 16.55 -1.84 0.02
CA LYS A 364 17.52 -2.34 -0.98
C LYS A 364 17.39 -1.67 -2.35
N LYS A 365 16.32 -0.89 -2.62
CA LYS A 365 15.98 -0.44 -3.97
C LYS A 365 16.06 1.08 -4.20
N GLN A 366 16.35 1.88 -3.18
CA GLN A 366 16.52 3.35 -3.26
C GLN A 366 15.36 4.05 -3.97
N TYR A 367 14.13 3.84 -3.48
CA TYR A 367 12.97 4.56 -3.97
C TYR A 367 13.04 6.03 -3.55
N ILE A 368 12.67 6.94 -4.45
CA ILE A 368 12.49 8.36 -4.14
C ILE A 368 11.03 8.71 -3.84
N ALA A 369 10.10 7.82 -4.18
CA ALA A 369 8.68 7.93 -3.87
C ALA A 369 8.05 6.57 -3.58
N VAL A 370 7.16 6.53 -2.58
CA VAL A 370 6.24 5.43 -2.29
C VAL A 370 4.82 5.97 -2.43
N ILE A 371 4.03 5.38 -3.30
CA ILE A 371 2.66 5.79 -3.59
C ILE A 371 1.70 4.72 -3.09
N ILE A 372 0.71 5.10 -2.27
CA ILE A 372 -0.25 4.18 -1.64
C ILE A 372 -1.66 4.50 -2.13
N ASP A 373 -2.29 3.56 -2.82
CA ASP A 373 -3.59 3.75 -3.47
C ASP A 373 -4.59 2.61 -3.15
N PRO A 374 -5.69 2.92 -2.47
CA PRO A 374 -6.00 4.07 -1.60
C PRO A 374 -5.71 3.78 -0.13
N ILE A 375 -5.50 4.84 0.64
CA ILE A 375 -5.08 4.75 2.05
C ILE A 375 -6.11 4.11 2.98
N TYR A 376 -7.42 4.27 2.72
CA TYR A 376 -8.48 3.79 3.63
C TYR A 376 -8.46 2.26 3.85
N LYS A 377 -7.78 1.52 2.98
CA LYS A 377 -7.63 0.06 3.10
C LYS A 377 -6.68 -0.37 4.22
N VAL A 378 -5.81 0.51 4.67
CA VAL A 378 -4.79 0.24 5.71
C VAL A 378 -5.01 1.02 7.00
N ILE A 379 -6.06 1.86 7.03
CA ILE A 379 -6.51 2.54 8.25
C ILE A 379 -7.17 1.52 9.17
N THR A 380 -6.80 1.52 10.43
CA THR A 380 -7.44 0.75 11.51
C THR A 380 -8.03 1.70 12.54
N GLY A 381 -9.22 1.36 13.04
CA GLY A 381 -9.91 2.14 14.04
C GLY A 381 -10.84 3.22 13.45
N ASP A 382 -11.18 4.22 14.29
CA ASP A 382 -12.10 5.30 13.91
C ASP A 382 -11.34 6.45 13.24
N GLU A 383 -11.63 6.69 11.96
CA GLU A 383 -11.07 7.81 11.19
C GLU A 383 -11.36 9.19 11.81
N ASN A 384 -12.35 9.30 12.70
CA ASN A 384 -12.69 10.54 13.40
C ASN A 384 -11.93 10.73 14.71
N SER A 385 -11.24 9.70 15.21
CA SER A 385 -10.40 9.77 16.41
C SER A 385 -9.07 10.45 16.09
N ALA A 386 -8.80 11.60 16.71
CA ALA A 386 -7.58 12.36 16.50
C ALA A 386 -6.33 11.56 16.90
N ASP A 387 -6.37 10.84 18.03
CA ASP A 387 -5.24 10.06 18.54
C ASP A 387 -4.90 8.88 17.63
N GLN A 388 -5.93 8.14 17.16
CA GLN A 388 -5.73 7.01 16.26
C GLN A 388 -5.18 7.47 14.90
N MET A 389 -5.67 8.62 14.40
CA MET A 389 -5.16 9.19 13.16
C MET A 389 -3.74 9.76 13.31
N ALA A 390 -3.38 10.33 14.45
CA ALA A 390 -2.01 10.77 14.70
C ALA A 390 -1.04 9.56 14.73
N HIS A 391 -1.42 8.49 15.42
CA HIS A 391 -0.61 7.26 15.43
C HIS A 391 -0.46 6.66 14.03
N PHE A 392 -1.52 6.67 13.24
CA PHE A 392 -1.53 6.22 11.86
C PHE A 392 -0.58 7.06 10.98
N CYS A 393 -0.66 8.40 11.08
CA CYS A 393 0.19 9.32 10.32
C CYS A 393 1.68 9.16 10.66
N ASN A 394 2.01 8.89 11.93
CA ASN A 394 3.38 8.62 12.37
C ASN A 394 4.02 7.41 11.66
N GLN A 395 3.24 6.45 11.15
CA GLN A 395 3.80 5.35 10.36
C GLN A 395 4.38 5.83 9.03
N PHE A 396 3.80 6.88 8.43
CA PHE A 396 4.36 7.50 7.23
C PHE A 396 5.65 8.26 7.51
N ASP A 397 5.74 8.93 8.66
CA ASP A 397 6.97 9.61 9.07
C ASP A 397 8.12 8.60 9.22
N LYS A 398 7.84 7.42 9.80
CA LYS A 398 8.83 6.33 9.87
C LYS A 398 9.27 5.88 8.46
N VAL A 399 8.35 5.75 7.51
CA VAL A 399 8.69 5.39 6.12
C VAL A 399 9.53 6.48 5.47
N CYS A 400 9.12 7.75 5.58
CA CYS A 400 9.85 8.90 5.04
C CYS A 400 11.27 8.97 5.61
N THR A 401 11.42 8.90 6.93
CA THR A 401 12.71 9.04 7.62
C THR A 401 13.65 7.88 7.31
N GLN A 402 13.16 6.64 7.36
CA GLN A 402 14.01 5.46 7.18
C GLN A 402 14.39 5.17 5.73
N LEU A 403 13.58 5.61 4.76
CA LEU A 403 13.85 5.41 3.34
C LEU A 403 14.37 6.66 2.63
N GLY A 404 14.25 7.85 3.25
CA GLY A 404 14.59 9.12 2.61
C GLY A 404 13.70 9.45 1.40
N CYS A 405 12.54 8.80 1.26
CA CYS A 405 11.64 8.95 0.11
C CYS A 405 10.38 9.71 0.49
N ALA A 406 9.71 10.31 -0.49
CA ALA A 406 8.39 10.86 -0.27
C ALA A 406 7.33 9.76 -0.17
N VAL A 407 6.33 9.96 0.69
CA VAL A 407 5.14 9.10 0.79
C VAL A 407 3.92 9.86 0.28
N ILE A 408 3.29 9.32 -0.76
CA ILE A 408 2.16 9.94 -1.44
C ILE A 408 0.96 9.00 -1.35
N TYR A 409 -0.18 9.52 -0.97
CA TYR A 409 -1.37 8.71 -0.80
C TYR A 409 -2.64 9.46 -1.17
N CYS A 410 -3.73 8.73 -1.45
CA CYS A 410 -5.01 9.34 -1.75
C CYS A 410 -6.12 8.94 -0.78
N HIS A 411 -7.03 9.87 -0.55
CA HIS A 411 -8.21 9.65 0.29
C HIS A 411 -9.45 10.33 -0.28
N HIS A 412 -10.63 9.90 0.20
CA HIS A 412 -11.89 10.48 -0.20
C HIS A 412 -12.25 11.71 0.63
N HIS A 413 -13.08 12.60 0.05
CA HIS A 413 -13.71 13.68 0.81
C HIS A 413 -14.67 13.10 1.87
N SER A 414 -14.84 13.83 2.98
CA SER A 414 -15.85 13.53 4.00
C SER A 414 -17.26 13.55 3.40
N LYS A 415 -18.15 12.71 3.93
CA LYS A 415 -19.56 12.72 3.52
C LYS A 415 -20.23 14.02 3.95
N GLY A 416 -21.09 14.58 3.09
CA GLY A 416 -21.89 15.78 3.36
C GLY A 416 -21.64 16.95 2.40
N ALA A 417 -22.29 18.09 2.64
CA ALA A 417 -22.16 19.28 1.79
C ALA A 417 -20.74 19.88 1.91
N GLN A 418 -20.01 19.88 0.83
CA GLN A 418 -18.62 20.35 0.76
C GLN A 418 -18.52 21.86 0.47
N GLY A 419 -19.65 22.50 0.09
CA GLY A 419 -19.71 23.95 -0.19
C GLY A 419 -19.45 24.78 1.05
N GLY A 420 -18.45 25.64 0.98
CA GLY A 420 -18.06 26.51 2.08
C GLY A 420 -16.99 25.93 3.02
N LYS A 421 -16.58 24.66 2.86
CA LYS A 421 -15.42 24.11 3.56
C LYS A 421 -14.12 24.49 2.85
N ARG A 422 -13.07 24.81 3.63
CA ARG A 422 -11.72 24.98 3.10
C ARG A 422 -11.18 23.61 2.62
N SER A 423 -10.20 23.60 1.72
CA SER A 423 -9.59 22.36 1.21
C SER A 423 -9.16 21.39 2.32
N MET A 424 -8.59 21.92 3.40
CA MET A 424 -8.20 21.15 4.59
C MET A 424 -9.37 20.50 5.34
N ASP A 425 -10.57 21.10 5.26
CA ASP A 425 -11.77 20.61 5.96
C ASP A 425 -12.59 19.64 5.10
N ARG A 426 -12.22 19.45 3.83
CA ARG A 426 -12.88 18.53 2.89
C ARG A 426 -12.38 17.10 2.99
N ALA A 427 -11.11 16.90 3.33
CA ALA A 427 -10.55 15.56 3.50
C ALA A 427 -11.32 14.80 4.59
N SER A 428 -11.61 13.51 4.34
CA SER A 428 -12.34 12.66 5.29
C SER A 428 -11.52 12.39 6.55
N GLY A 429 -12.20 12.22 7.69
CA GLY A 429 -11.59 11.88 8.96
C GLY A 429 -11.36 13.07 9.89
N SER A 430 -10.53 12.87 10.92
CA SER A 430 -10.18 13.93 11.88
C SER A 430 -9.38 15.04 11.19
N GLY A 431 -9.52 16.28 11.71
CA GLY A 431 -8.73 17.41 11.21
C GLY A 431 -7.20 17.20 11.26
N VAL A 432 -6.72 16.23 12.04
CA VAL A 432 -5.31 15.81 12.12
C VAL A 432 -4.87 15.26 10.77
N PHE A 433 -5.64 14.34 10.17
CA PHE A 433 -5.29 13.69 8.91
C PHE A 433 -5.09 14.66 7.72
N ALA A 434 -5.86 15.73 7.70
CA ALA A 434 -5.73 16.76 6.65
C ALA A 434 -4.58 17.74 6.90
N ARG A 435 -4.15 17.91 8.16
CA ARG A 435 -3.08 18.86 8.55
C ARG A 435 -1.70 18.22 8.61
N ASP A 436 -1.63 16.92 8.75
CA ASP A 436 -0.39 16.16 8.87
C ASP A 436 0.49 16.19 7.60
N PRO A 437 -0.02 16.02 6.37
CA PRO A 437 0.81 16.03 5.18
C PRO A 437 1.53 17.38 4.95
N ASP A 438 2.73 17.32 4.37
CA ASP A 438 3.49 18.50 3.96
C ASP A 438 2.89 19.17 2.72
N ALA A 439 2.17 18.39 1.91
CA ALA A 439 1.40 18.87 0.78
C ALA A 439 0.02 18.20 0.73
N LEU A 440 -1.02 19.01 0.66
CA LEU A 440 -2.39 18.56 0.40
C LEU A 440 -2.80 19.09 -0.97
N ILE A 441 -3.15 18.20 -1.89
CA ILE A 441 -3.75 18.52 -3.18
C ILE A 441 -5.24 18.11 -3.12
N ASP A 442 -6.12 19.09 -3.24
CA ASP A 442 -7.56 18.89 -3.20
C ASP A 442 -8.15 18.99 -4.60
N MET A 443 -8.85 17.93 -5.03
CA MET A 443 -9.51 17.83 -6.33
C MET A 443 -11.00 18.10 -6.18
N THR A 444 -11.49 19.16 -6.79
CA THR A 444 -12.93 19.52 -6.82
C THR A 444 -13.47 19.46 -8.23
N GLU A 445 -14.64 18.87 -8.42
CA GLU A 445 -15.28 18.78 -9.72
C GLU A 445 -15.84 20.15 -10.13
N LEU A 446 -15.60 20.53 -11.39
CA LEU A 446 -16.15 21.71 -12.01
C LEU A 446 -17.41 21.34 -12.78
N GLU A 447 -18.43 22.19 -12.69
CA GLU A 447 -19.67 21.96 -13.40
C GLU A 447 -19.56 22.44 -14.85
N LEU A 448 -19.62 21.50 -15.79
CA LEU A 448 -19.54 21.80 -17.22
C LEU A 448 -20.90 22.31 -17.73
N THR A 449 -20.90 23.46 -18.42
CA THR A 449 -22.07 23.99 -19.13
C THR A 449 -22.15 23.39 -20.54
N ASP A 450 -23.34 23.44 -21.15
CA ASP A 450 -23.55 22.98 -22.54
C ASP A 450 -22.67 23.78 -23.52
N GLU A 451 -22.45 25.08 -23.25
CA GLU A 451 -21.58 25.93 -24.07
C GLU A 451 -20.12 25.46 -24.05
N ILE A 452 -19.61 25.13 -22.87
CA ILE A 452 -18.24 24.64 -22.70
C ILE A 452 -18.07 23.27 -23.35
N LEU A 453 -19.04 22.35 -23.16
CA LEU A 453 -19.01 21.06 -23.83
C LEU A 453 -19.06 21.20 -25.36
N LYS A 454 -19.81 22.17 -25.88
CA LYS A 454 -19.84 22.48 -27.31
C LYS A 454 -18.49 23.02 -27.79
N GLN A 455 -17.90 23.96 -27.03
CA GLN A 455 -16.58 24.50 -27.34
C GLN A 455 -15.50 23.41 -27.35
N GLU A 456 -15.48 22.57 -26.31
CA GLU A 456 -14.54 21.45 -26.21
C GLU A 456 -14.75 20.41 -27.32
N THR A 457 -16.02 20.17 -27.73
CA THR A 457 -16.34 19.32 -28.87
C THR A 457 -15.77 19.89 -30.17
N ASN A 458 -15.93 21.19 -30.39
CA ASN A 458 -15.40 21.85 -31.58
C ASN A 458 -13.85 21.78 -31.63
N SER A 459 -13.19 22.04 -30.49
CA SER A 459 -11.74 21.90 -30.37
C SER A 459 -11.26 20.48 -30.65
N ALA A 460 -11.93 19.48 -30.10
CA ALA A 460 -11.60 18.07 -30.33
C ALA A 460 -11.79 17.64 -31.79
N ILE A 461 -12.80 18.18 -32.48
CA ILE A 461 -12.97 17.98 -33.93
C ILE A 461 -11.81 18.59 -34.69
N CYS A 462 -11.38 19.82 -34.36
CA CYS A 462 -10.21 20.45 -34.98
C CYS A 462 -8.95 19.60 -34.78
N GLU A 463 -8.69 19.13 -33.54
CA GLU A 463 -7.56 18.27 -33.25
C GLU A 463 -7.58 16.99 -34.10
N ALA A 464 -8.74 16.35 -34.24
CA ALA A 464 -8.91 15.15 -35.07
C ALA A 464 -8.68 15.44 -36.56
N CYS A 465 -9.17 16.59 -37.07
CA CYS A 465 -8.94 17.04 -38.44
C CYS A 465 -7.45 17.25 -38.70
N ILE A 466 -6.75 17.97 -37.81
CA ILE A 466 -5.31 18.24 -37.90
C ILE A 466 -4.52 16.92 -37.94
N GLU A 467 -4.85 15.99 -37.09
CA GLU A 467 -4.15 14.69 -37.05
C GLU A 467 -4.40 13.88 -38.34
N LYS A 468 -5.63 13.90 -38.87
CA LYS A 468 -5.98 13.21 -40.11
C LYS A 468 -5.28 13.84 -41.32
N LEU A 469 -5.23 15.19 -41.38
CA LEU A 469 -4.47 15.92 -42.42
C LEU A 469 -2.97 15.64 -42.31
N ARG A 470 -2.41 15.59 -41.12
CA ARG A 470 -1.01 15.23 -40.90
C ARG A 470 -0.64 13.87 -41.48
N GLN A 471 -1.54 12.89 -41.36
CA GLN A 471 -1.31 11.53 -41.83
C GLN A 471 -1.46 11.39 -43.36
N HIS A 472 -2.42 12.10 -43.97
CA HIS A 472 -2.82 11.86 -45.35
C HIS A 472 -2.57 13.02 -46.31
N ALA A 473 -2.47 14.27 -45.79
CA ALA A 473 -2.28 15.47 -46.58
C ALA A 473 -1.38 16.51 -45.87
N PRO A 474 -0.13 16.16 -45.50
CA PRO A 474 0.73 17.02 -44.67
C PRO A 474 1.05 18.37 -45.33
N ALA A 475 1.09 18.46 -46.68
CA ALA A 475 1.30 19.70 -47.42
C ALA A 475 0.13 20.68 -47.19
N VAL A 476 -1.11 20.19 -47.22
CA VAL A 476 -2.31 20.99 -46.96
C VAL A 476 -2.29 21.55 -45.54
N LEU A 477 -1.86 20.74 -44.59
CA LEU A 477 -1.75 21.16 -43.19
C LEU A 477 -0.67 22.26 -43.03
N ALA A 478 0.42 22.21 -43.79
CA ALA A 478 1.50 23.20 -43.74
C ALA A 478 1.05 24.54 -44.32
N ASP A 479 0.17 24.54 -45.32
CA ASP A 479 -0.31 25.73 -46.03
C ASP A 479 -1.59 26.31 -45.39
N ALA A 480 -2.28 25.58 -44.52
CA ALA A 480 -3.52 26.01 -43.89
C ALA A 480 -3.31 27.19 -42.93
N ALA A 481 -4.21 28.18 -43.03
CA ALA A 481 -4.19 29.31 -42.10
C ALA A 481 -4.57 28.88 -40.67
N PRO A 482 -3.97 29.50 -39.61
CA PRO A 482 -4.34 29.19 -38.22
C PRO A 482 -5.83 29.27 -37.93
N ASP A 483 -6.52 30.26 -38.50
CA ASP A 483 -7.97 30.43 -38.28
C ASP A 483 -8.80 29.30 -38.88
N GLU A 484 -8.36 28.72 -40.01
CA GLU A 484 -9.02 27.53 -40.61
C GLU A 484 -8.86 26.29 -39.73
N LEU A 485 -7.72 26.13 -39.06
CA LEU A 485 -7.44 25.02 -38.15
C LEU A 485 -8.12 25.18 -36.78
N LEU A 486 -8.48 26.38 -36.39
CA LEU A 486 -9.22 26.66 -35.14
C LEU A 486 -10.74 26.61 -35.33
N SER A 487 -11.24 26.65 -36.57
CA SER A 487 -12.65 26.50 -36.87
C SER A 487 -12.97 25.05 -37.24
N HIS A 488 -13.87 24.39 -36.44
CA HIS A 488 -14.28 23.02 -36.73
C HIS A 488 -14.98 22.86 -38.07
N VAL A 489 -15.66 23.93 -38.56
CA VAL A 489 -16.35 23.91 -39.85
C VAL A 489 -15.31 23.96 -40.99
N GLU A 490 -14.35 24.88 -40.92
CA GLU A 490 -13.32 25.00 -41.93
C GLU A 490 -12.34 23.82 -41.91
N SER A 491 -11.95 23.33 -40.74
CA SER A 491 -11.12 22.12 -40.61
C SER A 491 -11.78 20.89 -41.21
N LEU A 492 -13.09 20.67 -41.01
CA LEU A 492 -13.83 19.59 -41.65
C LEU A 492 -13.91 19.78 -43.17
N LYS A 493 -14.06 21.00 -43.65
CA LYS A 493 -14.07 21.33 -45.08
C LYS A 493 -12.69 21.03 -45.69
N LEU A 494 -11.61 21.45 -45.03
CA LEU A 494 -10.24 21.09 -45.47
C LEU A 494 -10.05 19.57 -45.57
N CYS A 495 -10.53 18.82 -44.58
CA CYS A 495 -10.49 17.35 -44.65
C CYS A 495 -11.31 16.81 -45.81
N ARG A 496 -12.54 17.30 -46.01
CA ARG A 496 -13.42 16.85 -47.10
C ARG A 496 -12.80 17.08 -48.46
N ASP A 497 -12.21 18.27 -48.65
CA ASP A 497 -11.72 18.73 -49.96
C ASP A 497 -10.36 18.12 -50.31
N ASN A 498 -9.59 17.62 -49.33
CA ASN A 498 -8.20 17.18 -49.52
C ASN A 498 -7.90 15.73 -49.12
N LEU A 499 -8.83 15.01 -48.46
CA LEU A 499 -8.65 13.61 -48.17
C LEU A 499 -9.25 12.72 -49.27
N PRO A 500 -8.71 11.51 -49.50
CA PRO A 500 -9.36 10.54 -50.39
C PRO A 500 -10.77 10.25 -49.90
N PRO A 501 -11.79 10.11 -50.77
CA PRO A 501 -13.19 9.95 -50.39
C PRO A 501 -13.43 8.81 -49.37
N ALA A 502 -12.82 7.65 -49.58
CA ALA A 502 -12.96 6.50 -48.65
C ALA A 502 -12.36 6.79 -47.26
N VAL A 503 -11.28 7.59 -47.19
CA VAL A 503 -10.65 8.02 -45.93
C VAL A 503 -11.57 9.01 -45.19
N TYR A 504 -12.15 9.97 -45.94
CA TYR A 504 -13.07 10.96 -45.38
C TYR A 504 -14.37 10.32 -44.85
N GLU A 505 -14.97 9.37 -45.60
CA GLU A 505 -16.14 8.63 -45.12
C GLU A 505 -15.85 7.88 -43.80
N GLY A 506 -14.73 7.17 -43.72
CA GLY A 506 -14.30 6.52 -42.48
C GLY A 506 -14.08 7.52 -41.33
N PHE A 507 -13.50 8.69 -41.65
CA PHE A 507 -13.23 9.74 -40.69
C PHE A 507 -14.50 10.35 -40.09
N LEU A 508 -15.60 10.45 -40.81
CA LEU A 508 -16.88 10.90 -40.23
C LEU A 508 -17.33 10.00 -39.07
N GLY A 509 -17.10 8.68 -39.15
CA GLY A 509 -17.34 7.76 -38.04
C GLY A 509 -16.44 8.03 -36.83
N GLU A 510 -15.16 8.38 -37.07
CA GLU A 510 -14.23 8.79 -36.02
C GLU A 510 -14.67 10.11 -35.34
N ILE A 511 -15.20 11.09 -36.08
CA ILE A 511 -15.73 12.34 -35.53
C ILE A 511 -16.92 12.07 -34.59
N GLU A 512 -17.82 11.16 -34.95
CA GLU A 512 -18.92 10.78 -34.03
C GLU A 512 -18.41 10.07 -32.76
N ALA A 513 -17.34 9.30 -32.87
CA ALA A 513 -16.67 8.72 -31.69
C ALA A 513 -16.03 9.82 -30.82
N VAL A 514 -15.36 10.82 -31.42
CA VAL A 514 -14.79 11.98 -30.73
C VAL A 514 -15.89 12.75 -29.96
N LYS A 515 -17.02 13.05 -30.60
CA LYS A 515 -18.16 13.73 -29.95
C LYS A 515 -18.69 12.94 -28.74
N ARG A 516 -18.77 11.60 -28.83
CA ARG A 516 -19.17 10.74 -27.72
C ARG A 516 -18.16 10.78 -26.57
N THR A 517 -16.88 10.74 -26.90
CA THR A 517 -15.78 10.78 -25.92
C THR A 517 -15.75 12.10 -25.17
N VAL A 518 -15.96 13.24 -25.86
CA VAL A 518 -16.00 14.56 -25.22
C VAL A 518 -17.13 14.69 -24.20
N ARG A 519 -18.29 14.08 -24.48
CA ARG A 519 -19.42 14.07 -23.52
C ARG A 519 -19.13 13.29 -22.23
N GLN A 520 -18.10 12.45 -22.21
CA GLN A 520 -17.67 11.68 -21.04
C GLN A 520 -16.53 12.37 -20.26
N ARG A 521 -16.00 13.50 -20.78
CA ARG A 521 -14.96 14.26 -20.10
C ARG A 521 -15.54 14.92 -18.85
N THR A 522 -14.74 14.95 -17.80
CA THR A 522 -15.03 15.72 -16.59
C THR A 522 -13.96 16.76 -16.38
N ALA A 523 -14.28 17.81 -15.65
CA ALA A 523 -13.37 18.91 -15.36
C ALA A 523 -13.12 19.02 -13.86
N TRP A 524 -11.89 19.32 -13.49
CA TRP A 524 -11.42 19.33 -12.11
C TRP A 524 -10.62 20.58 -11.81
N ARG A 525 -10.77 21.10 -10.61
CA ARG A 525 -9.90 22.15 -10.06
C ARG A 525 -9.01 21.53 -9.01
N LEU A 526 -7.69 21.80 -9.10
CA LEU A 526 -6.71 21.47 -8.10
C LEU A 526 -6.42 22.69 -7.24
N ASP A 527 -6.69 22.59 -5.95
CA ASP A 527 -6.21 23.51 -4.92
C ASP A 527 -5.10 22.85 -4.10
N GLY A 528 -4.13 23.64 -3.65
CA GLY A 528 -3.02 23.14 -2.85
C GLY A 528 -2.89 23.88 -1.52
N THR A 529 -2.57 23.09 -0.48
CA THR A 529 -2.06 23.61 0.80
C THR A 529 -0.69 22.98 1.02
N LEU A 530 0.35 23.81 1.02
CA LEU A 530 1.74 23.38 1.08
C LEU A 530 2.40 23.93 2.36
N ARG A 531 3.24 23.14 3.00
CA ARG A 531 4.02 23.53 4.18
C ARG A 531 5.36 24.16 3.81
N GLU A 532 6.04 23.59 2.83
CA GLU A 532 7.40 23.96 2.44
C GLU A 532 7.48 24.96 1.28
N PHE A 533 6.43 25.13 0.54
CA PHE A 533 6.40 25.97 -0.64
C PHE A 533 5.26 27.00 -0.58
N PRO A 534 5.38 28.15 -1.27
CA PRO A 534 4.28 29.08 -1.43
C PRO A 534 3.06 28.41 -2.08
N LYS A 535 1.88 28.86 -1.71
CA LYS A 535 0.64 28.40 -2.35
C LYS A 535 0.70 28.71 -3.85
N PHE A 536 0.36 27.72 -4.67
CA PHE A 536 0.21 27.90 -6.12
C PHE A 536 -1.22 28.35 -6.46
N GLU A 537 -1.36 29.01 -7.63
CA GLU A 537 -2.67 29.34 -8.17
C GLU A 537 -3.43 28.06 -8.53
N PRO A 538 -4.76 28.00 -8.26
CA PRO A 538 -5.57 26.86 -8.60
C PRO A 538 -5.43 26.48 -10.07
N LYS A 539 -5.23 25.20 -10.35
CA LYS A 539 -5.14 24.66 -11.69
C LYS A 539 -6.42 23.97 -12.11
N ASN A 540 -6.88 24.25 -13.32
CA ASN A 540 -8.02 23.55 -13.89
C ASN A 540 -7.56 22.49 -14.86
N LEU A 541 -8.20 21.32 -14.78
CA LEU A 541 -7.85 20.13 -15.56
C LEU A 541 -9.07 19.55 -16.25
N TRP A 542 -8.88 19.05 -17.45
CA TRP A 542 -9.76 18.09 -18.09
C TRP A 542 -9.35 16.68 -17.73
N PHE A 543 -10.27 15.82 -17.32
CA PHE A 543 -10.02 14.38 -17.31
C PHE A 543 -10.46 13.80 -18.65
N ARG A 544 -9.47 13.57 -19.51
CA ARG A 544 -9.60 12.89 -20.80
C ARG A 544 -9.16 11.45 -20.64
N TYR A 545 -10.09 10.58 -20.21
CA TYR A 545 -9.76 9.19 -19.86
C TYR A 545 -8.70 8.60 -20.79
N PRO A 546 -7.60 8.03 -20.28
CA PRO A 546 -7.30 7.75 -18.87
C PRO A 546 -6.34 8.78 -18.20
N ILE A 547 -6.19 9.99 -18.72
CA ILE A 547 -5.24 11.00 -18.23
C ILE A 547 -5.90 12.35 -17.90
N HIS A 548 -5.22 13.09 -17.02
CA HIS A 548 -5.54 14.50 -16.76
C HIS A 548 -4.73 15.40 -17.69
N VAL A 549 -5.40 16.42 -18.23
CA VAL A 549 -4.78 17.39 -19.13
C VAL A 549 -5.04 18.79 -18.61
N GLU A 550 -4.00 19.59 -18.47
CA GLU A 550 -4.08 20.97 -17.99
C GLU A 550 -4.89 21.86 -18.97
N ASP A 551 -5.78 22.70 -18.45
CA ASP A 551 -6.52 23.68 -19.26
C ASP A 551 -5.64 24.91 -19.56
N ASN A 552 -4.73 24.74 -20.51
CA ASN A 552 -3.81 25.81 -20.92
C ASN A 552 -4.50 26.97 -21.66
N VAL A 553 -5.71 26.77 -22.14
CA VAL A 553 -6.49 27.77 -22.89
C VAL A 553 -7.36 28.61 -21.97
N GLY A 554 -7.63 28.12 -20.75
CA GLY A 554 -8.42 28.82 -19.74
C GLY A 554 -9.93 28.69 -19.95
N VAL A 555 -10.40 27.71 -20.68
CA VAL A 555 -11.85 27.45 -20.92
C VAL A 555 -12.60 27.18 -19.62
N LEU A 556 -11.90 26.57 -18.64
CA LEU A 556 -12.49 26.21 -17.34
C LEU A 556 -12.34 27.30 -16.27
N LYS A 557 -11.73 28.47 -16.60
CA LYS A 557 -11.30 29.46 -15.61
C LYS A 557 -12.45 30.04 -14.79
N ASP A 558 -13.58 30.31 -15.44
CA ASP A 558 -14.73 30.98 -14.83
C ASP A 558 -15.78 30.00 -14.28
N LEU A 559 -15.51 28.69 -14.34
CA LEU A 559 -16.42 27.69 -13.81
C LEU A 559 -16.38 27.65 -12.28
N GLN A 560 -17.57 27.50 -11.69
CA GLN A 560 -17.68 27.26 -10.25
C GLN A 560 -17.53 25.77 -9.94
N ALA A 561 -16.85 25.45 -8.86
CA ALA A 561 -16.85 24.10 -8.35
C ALA A 561 -18.27 23.73 -7.84
N GLU A 562 -18.72 22.51 -8.08
CA GLU A 562 -20.01 22.00 -7.55
C GLU A 562 -20.11 22.23 -6.03
N SER A 563 -18.98 22.21 -5.35
CA SER A 563 -18.86 22.46 -3.91
C SER A 563 -19.14 23.90 -3.48
N GLU A 564 -19.01 24.88 -4.38
CA GLU A 564 -19.19 26.32 -4.09
C GLU A 564 -20.64 26.81 -4.27
N MET A 565 -21.48 25.97 -4.89
CA MET A 565 -22.90 26.33 -5.12
C MET A 565 -23.73 26.27 -3.83
N PRO A 566 -24.61 27.26 -3.59
CA PRO A 566 -25.54 27.23 -2.47
C PRO A 566 -26.46 25.99 -2.52
N PRO A 567 -26.83 25.39 -1.37
CA PRO A 567 -27.61 24.14 -1.33
C PRO A 567 -28.95 24.20 -2.06
N HIS A 568 -29.59 25.38 -2.10
CA HIS A 568 -30.88 25.59 -2.76
C HIS A 568 -30.79 25.57 -4.29
N GLN A 569 -29.65 25.94 -4.88
CA GLN A 569 -29.43 25.87 -6.33
C GLN A 569 -29.14 24.45 -6.80
N ARG A 570 -28.43 23.63 -5.99
CA ARG A 570 -28.18 22.20 -6.26
C ARG A 570 -29.48 21.38 -6.30
N GLY A 571 -30.40 21.65 -5.37
CA GLY A 571 -31.69 20.94 -5.29
C GLY A 571 -32.61 21.23 -6.46
N ASN A 572 -32.66 22.48 -6.92
CA ASN A 572 -33.50 22.90 -8.04
C ASN A 572 -32.98 22.39 -9.39
N LYS A 573 -31.65 22.28 -9.57
CA LYS A 573 -31.03 21.80 -10.81
C LYS A 573 -31.21 20.28 -10.98
N LYS A 574 -30.96 19.48 -9.96
CA LYS A 574 -31.22 18.01 -9.99
C LYS A 574 -32.69 17.68 -10.22
N ARG A 575 -33.62 18.50 -9.72
CA ARG A 575 -35.06 18.41 -9.99
C ARG A 575 -35.39 18.77 -11.44
N GLY A 576 -34.76 19.83 -11.98
CA GLY A 576 -34.91 20.26 -13.36
C GLY A 576 -34.38 19.24 -14.38
N GLU A 577 -33.20 18.69 -14.14
CA GLU A 577 -32.59 17.68 -14.98
C GLU A 577 -33.40 16.38 -15.00
N LYS A 578 -33.80 15.88 -13.83
CA LYS A 578 -34.64 14.65 -13.74
C LYS A 578 -36.00 14.86 -14.41
N THR A 579 -36.55 16.10 -14.33
CA THR A 579 -37.79 16.43 -15.02
C THR A 579 -37.60 16.56 -16.54
N ARG A 580 -36.47 17.11 -17.01
CA ARG A 580 -36.10 17.17 -18.44
C ARG A 580 -35.83 15.78 -19.03
N GLU A 581 -35.07 14.94 -18.34
CA GLU A 581 -34.83 13.55 -18.77
C GLU A 581 -36.14 12.74 -18.83
N THR A 582 -36.98 12.85 -17.82
CA THR A 582 -38.29 12.19 -17.79
C THR A 582 -39.20 12.71 -18.90
N TYR A 583 -39.16 14.01 -19.18
CA TYR A 583 -39.95 14.59 -20.27
C TYR A 583 -39.42 14.22 -21.64
N ALA A 584 -38.07 14.15 -21.82
CA ALA A 584 -37.44 13.72 -23.05
C ALA A 584 -37.73 12.22 -23.34
N ALA A 585 -37.63 11.37 -22.32
CA ALA A 585 -37.98 9.94 -22.42
C ALA A 585 -39.47 9.75 -22.78
N GLN A 586 -40.38 10.44 -22.12
CA GLN A 586 -41.79 10.41 -22.41
C GLN A 586 -42.13 10.94 -23.82
N LYS A 587 -41.38 11.92 -24.33
CA LYS A 587 -41.53 12.42 -25.70
C LYS A 587 -41.01 11.41 -26.72
N ALA A 588 -39.90 10.72 -26.44
CA ALA A 588 -39.37 9.65 -27.29
C ALA A 588 -40.34 8.46 -27.34
N ASP A 589 -40.85 8.02 -26.19
CA ASP A 589 -41.85 6.94 -26.10
C ASP A 589 -43.14 7.26 -26.89
N LYS A 590 -43.61 8.49 -26.82
CA LYS A 590 -44.79 8.95 -27.57
C LYS A 590 -44.55 8.99 -29.08
N LYS A 591 -43.34 9.37 -29.53
CA LYS A 591 -42.94 9.30 -30.94
C LYS A 591 -42.87 7.87 -31.44
N ALA A 592 -42.19 6.99 -30.67
CA ALA A 592 -42.11 5.56 -31.01
C ALA A 592 -43.49 4.88 -31.06
N ALA A 593 -44.38 5.19 -30.10
CA ALA A 593 -45.72 4.67 -30.07
C ALA A 593 -46.53 5.15 -31.30
N LEU A 594 -46.35 6.39 -31.75
CA LEU A 594 -47.02 6.90 -32.94
C LEU A 594 -46.58 6.21 -34.24
N LEU A 595 -45.26 5.97 -34.37
CA LEU A 595 -44.69 5.25 -35.53
C LEU A 595 -45.13 3.78 -35.55
N ASN A 596 -45.13 3.11 -34.40
CA ASN A 596 -45.65 1.74 -34.28
C ASN A 596 -47.15 1.63 -34.65
N ALA A 597 -47.95 2.62 -34.21
CA ALA A 597 -49.36 2.68 -34.58
C ALA A 597 -49.55 2.89 -36.09
N PHE A 598 -48.76 3.75 -36.71
CA PHE A 598 -48.74 3.93 -38.16
C PHE A 598 -48.49 2.61 -38.90
N HIS A 599 -47.44 1.86 -38.50
CA HIS A 599 -47.11 0.59 -39.10
C HIS A 599 -48.20 -0.48 -38.87
N ALA A 600 -48.83 -0.46 -37.69
CA ALA A 600 -49.91 -1.40 -37.37
C ALA A 600 -51.20 -1.12 -38.18
N CYS A 601 -51.52 0.15 -38.43
CA CYS A 601 -52.69 0.55 -39.20
C CYS A 601 -52.49 0.52 -40.73
N ASN A 602 -51.23 0.43 -41.18
CA ASN A 602 -50.89 0.45 -42.62
C ASN A 602 -51.02 -0.95 -43.27
N MET A 603 -52.20 -1.56 -43.19
CA MET A 603 -52.47 -2.88 -43.79
C MET A 603 -52.95 -2.81 -45.25
N ASP A 604 -53.59 -1.69 -45.68
CA ASP A 604 -54.17 -1.48 -47.00
C ASP A 604 -53.67 -0.21 -47.73
N GLY A 605 -52.56 0.36 -47.31
CA GLY A 605 -51.88 1.44 -48.04
C GLY A 605 -52.36 2.87 -47.76
N ALA A 606 -53.38 3.08 -46.94
CA ALA A 606 -53.82 4.41 -46.48
C ALA A 606 -54.15 4.38 -44.98
N VAL A 607 -53.40 5.13 -44.20
CA VAL A 607 -53.61 5.27 -42.73
C VAL A 607 -54.34 6.59 -42.47
N THR A 608 -55.55 6.54 -41.92
CA THR A 608 -56.27 7.74 -41.54
C THR A 608 -55.97 8.18 -40.11
N VAL A 609 -56.21 9.45 -39.80
CA VAL A 609 -56.09 9.96 -38.44
C VAL A 609 -57.03 9.23 -37.48
N ASP A 610 -58.20 8.77 -37.96
CA ASP A 610 -59.19 8.08 -37.15
C ASP A 610 -58.73 6.66 -36.78
N ASP A 611 -58.10 5.92 -37.70
CA ASP A 611 -57.53 4.58 -37.45
C ASP A 611 -56.44 4.65 -36.35
N MET A 612 -55.58 5.65 -36.45
CA MET A 612 -54.54 5.84 -35.44
C MET A 612 -55.09 6.33 -34.11
N ALA A 613 -56.16 7.12 -34.11
CA ALA A 613 -56.81 7.57 -32.90
C ALA A 613 -57.46 6.41 -32.14
N GLU A 614 -58.13 5.53 -32.86
CA GLU A 614 -58.72 4.31 -32.31
C GLU A 614 -57.66 3.35 -31.78
N TYR A 615 -56.59 3.08 -32.54
CA TYR A 615 -55.50 2.19 -32.14
C TYR A 615 -54.77 2.68 -30.89
N LEU A 616 -54.52 3.97 -30.79
CA LEU A 616 -53.81 4.57 -29.66
C LEU A 616 -54.72 4.94 -28.47
N GLY A 617 -56.06 4.87 -28.62
CA GLY A 617 -57.03 5.25 -27.61
C GLY A 617 -56.97 6.76 -27.24
N ILE A 618 -56.62 7.62 -28.22
CA ILE A 618 -56.48 9.09 -28.00
C ILE A 618 -57.32 9.85 -29.01
N SER A 619 -57.61 11.13 -28.72
CA SER A 619 -58.42 11.95 -29.59
C SER A 619 -57.75 12.25 -30.93
N ARG A 620 -58.54 12.31 -32.03
CA ARG A 620 -58.12 12.73 -33.37
C ARG A 620 -57.24 13.97 -33.36
N ARG A 621 -57.63 15.00 -32.63
CA ARG A 621 -56.86 16.26 -32.48
C ARG A 621 -55.47 16.01 -31.85
N THR A 622 -55.33 15.04 -30.97
CA THR A 622 -54.08 14.68 -30.37
C THR A 622 -53.16 13.94 -31.36
N VAL A 623 -53.71 13.07 -32.21
CA VAL A 623 -52.95 12.40 -33.27
C VAL A 623 -52.45 13.43 -34.28
N GLU A 624 -53.31 14.31 -34.81
CA GLU A 624 -52.95 15.37 -35.76
C GLU A 624 -51.80 16.27 -35.23
N ARG A 625 -51.87 16.66 -33.94
CA ARG A 625 -50.79 17.44 -33.31
C ARG A 625 -49.49 16.64 -33.22
N ARG A 626 -49.55 15.38 -32.80
CA ARG A 626 -48.35 14.53 -32.63
C ARG A 626 -47.71 14.19 -33.95
N VAL A 627 -48.50 13.96 -35.04
CA VAL A 627 -48.01 13.75 -36.39
C VAL A 627 -47.25 14.98 -36.90
N LYS A 628 -47.80 16.17 -36.68
CA LYS A 628 -47.12 17.44 -37.05
C LYS A 628 -45.78 17.66 -36.30
N GLU A 629 -45.65 17.10 -35.13
CA GLU A 629 -44.43 17.18 -34.31
C GLU A 629 -43.46 15.97 -34.56
N HIS A 630 -43.86 15.04 -35.47
CA HIS A 630 -43.07 13.85 -35.74
C HIS A 630 -42.17 14.03 -36.96
N ASP A 631 -40.91 13.61 -36.86
CA ASP A 631 -39.91 13.86 -37.90
C ASP A 631 -40.08 12.94 -39.15
N GLU A 632 -40.75 11.77 -38.98
CA GLU A 632 -40.89 10.73 -40.02
C GLU A 632 -42.35 10.56 -40.52
N LEU A 633 -43.32 11.34 -40.02
CA LEU A 633 -44.72 11.24 -40.43
C LEU A 633 -45.22 12.57 -40.91
N THR A 634 -46.05 12.59 -41.99
CA THR A 634 -46.72 13.78 -42.53
C THR A 634 -48.20 13.51 -42.65
N LEU A 635 -48.99 14.61 -42.56
CA LEU A 635 -50.46 14.59 -42.70
C LEU A 635 -50.85 15.27 -44.01
N GLU A 636 -51.40 14.50 -44.95
CA GLU A 636 -51.89 15.01 -46.23
C GLU A 636 -53.33 14.54 -46.48
N ASN A 637 -54.22 15.49 -46.69
CA ASN A 637 -55.65 15.25 -47.02
C ASN A 637 -56.37 14.29 -46.04
N GLY A 638 -56.04 14.33 -44.75
CA GLY A 638 -56.64 13.47 -43.73
C GLY A 638 -55.98 12.10 -43.58
N ASN A 639 -54.99 11.76 -44.41
CA ASN A 639 -54.21 10.55 -44.36
C ASN A 639 -52.78 10.85 -43.82
N ILE A 640 -52.24 9.89 -43.06
CA ILE A 640 -50.88 9.95 -42.52
C ILE A 640 -49.97 9.11 -43.43
N LYS A 641 -48.85 9.70 -43.79
CA LYS A 641 -47.82 9.07 -44.62
C LYS A 641 -46.45 9.20 -43.98
N LEU A 642 -45.48 8.36 -44.38
CA LEU A 642 -44.08 8.55 -44.10
C LEU A 642 -43.57 9.80 -44.82
N ALA A 643 -42.88 10.67 -44.11
CA ALA A 643 -42.22 11.82 -44.72
C ALA A 643 -41.18 11.38 -45.74
N GLU A 644 -41.26 11.86 -46.96
CA GLU A 644 -40.21 11.63 -47.94
C GLU A 644 -38.90 12.25 -47.41
N LYS A 645 -37.88 11.40 -47.22
CA LYS A 645 -36.54 11.91 -46.90
C LYS A 645 -36.08 12.73 -48.10
N GLY A 646 -36.11 14.03 -47.99
CA GLY A 646 -35.58 14.93 -49.02
C GLY A 646 -34.18 14.46 -49.44
N LYS A 647 -33.99 14.37 -50.75
CA LYS A 647 -32.74 14.03 -51.42
C LYS A 647 -31.62 14.99 -51.05
#